data_b3fe19d93dd7dafbbd4966b5cb3b8203
#
_entry.id   b3fe19d93dd7dafbbd4966b5cb3b8203
#
_cell.length_a   1.000
_cell.length_b   1.000
_cell.length_c   1.000
_cell.angle_alpha   90.00
_cell.angle_beta   90.00
_cell.angle_gamma   90.00
#
_symmetry.space_group_name_H-M   'P 1'
#
loop_
_entity.id
_entity.type
_entity.pdbx_description
1 polymer ?
#
loop_
_entity_poly.entity_id
_entity_poly.type
_entity_poly.pdbx_seq_one_letter_code
_entity_poly.pdbx_strand_id
1 'polypeptide(L)'
;VEKILRERHQMRGQDFVFNLKSEYPSREQVMQYGEDDLTFISRLLSEVGIWFRFATDARLKIEVIEFYDDQSGYERGLTLPLRHPSGLHDGATEAVWGLNTAYSVVEKSVTTRDYNYRTATAEMMTEQHDATGGDNTTYGEAYHYADNFLQKGDKEAAESGAFYARIRHERYLNEQAILKGQSTSSLLMPGLEIKVQGDDAPAVFRKGVLITGVTASAARDRSYELTFTAIPYSERYGYRPALIPRPVMAGTLPARVTSTVKNDIYAHIDKDGRYRVNLDFDRDTWKPGYESLWVRQSRPYAGDTYGLHLPLLAGTEVSIAFEEGNPDRPYIAGVKHDSAHTDHVTIQNDKRNVLRTPANNKIRLDDERGKEHIKVSTEYGGKSQLNLGHLVDAGKQQRGEGFELRTDLWGAVRAKKGIFISADAQDKAQGQVREMAPAMAILDGAQSQMKSLSTDAQTANADPADLSSQIALLQQSVKDLTQAAILLSAPKGVAIASGEHLQLAASKNLIANAGNHADIGVVKNMFIGVGQALSVFVRKAGIKLFANKGAISVQAQNDLMELLAQKSIEITSTEDEIKITAKKKITLNGGGSYIRLDACGIEAGTPGEYNVKAGYYGRKPKAKLTPELMAFPVIESGEFNAKFLFTDDDGLPYANTKYIACFSDGTQKEGITDENGYTENFNTDSKQTIDVRLLNQNIDMILGGVHE
;
A
#
# COMPACT_ATOMS: atom_id res chain seq x y z
N VAL A 1 -12.91 -1.16 -43.61
CA VAL A 1 -13.45 -1.52 -44.93
C VAL A 1 -12.38 -1.39 -45.98
N GLU A 2 -11.83 -0.20 -46.23
CA GLU A 2 -10.80 0.02 -47.25
C GLU A 2 -9.62 -0.94 -47.18
N LYS A 3 -9.09 -1.20 -45.96
CA LYS A 3 -8.00 -2.14 -45.76
C LYS A 3 -8.34 -3.54 -46.25
N ILE A 4 -9.53 -4.04 -46.01
CA ILE A 4 -9.97 -5.37 -46.48
C ILE A 4 -10.05 -5.39 -48.00
N LEU A 5 -10.66 -4.39 -48.60
CA LEU A 5 -10.79 -4.29 -50.07
C LEU A 5 -9.41 -4.25 -50.75
N ARG A 6 -8.46 -3.49 -50.21
CA ARG A 6 -7.11 -3.36 -50.79
C ARG A 6 -6.24 -4.57 -50.50
N GLU A 7 -6.12 -5.01 -49.28
CA GLU A 7 -5.13 -6.00 -48.87
C GLU A 7 -5.56 -7.46 -49.12
N ARG A 8 -6.86 -7.77 -48.83
CA ARG A 8 -7.38 -9.14 -49.02
C ARG A 8 -7.91 -9.38 -50.41
N HIS A 9 -8.58 -8.40 -51.01
CA HIS A 9 -9.22 -8.52 -52.31
C HIS A 9 -8.44 -7.83 -53.46
N GLN A 10 -7.29 -7.21 -53.13
CA GLN A 10 -6.37 -6.59 -54.10
C GLN A 10 -7.06 -5.50 -54.97
N MET A 11 -8.14 -4.91 -54.49
CA MET A 11 -8.86 -3.84 -55.20
C MET A 11 -8.01 -2.57 -55.22
N ARG A 12 -7.98 -1.92 -56.37
CA ARG A 12 -7.21 -0.69 -56.59
C ARG A 12 -8.09 0.55 -56.29
N GLY A 13 -7.45 1.72 -56.24
CA GLY A 13 -8.19 2.97 -55.96
C GLY A 13 -9.23 3.34 -57.02
N GLN A 14 -9.20 2.73 -58.20
CA GLN A 14 -10.17 2.90 -59.26
C GLN A 14 -11.37 1.93 -59.14
N ASP A 15 -11.26 0.88 -58.36
CA ASP A 15 -12.29 -0.15 -58.24
C ASP A 15 -13.35 0.20 -57.22
N PHE A 16 -13.06 1.19 -56.35
CA PHE A 16 -14.02 1.69 -55.37
C PHE A 16 -13.75 3.15 -54.99
N VAL A 17 -14.80 3.87 -54.55
CA VAL A 17 -14.71 5.26 -54.09
C VAL A 17 -15.63 5.49 -52.92
N PHE A 18 -15.13 6.21 -51.90
CA PHE A 18 -15.92 6.70 -50.79
C PHE A 18 -16.32 8.17 -51.01
N ASN A 19 -17.61 8.40 -51.25
CA ASN A 19 -18.20 9.72 -51.40
C ASN A 19 -19.00 10.07 -50.15
N LEU A 20 -18.31 10.15 -49.01
CA LEU A 20 -18.94 10.38 -47.71
C LEU A 20 -18.94 11.86 -47.36
N LYS A 21 -20.00 12.33 -46.75
CA LYS A 21 -20.14 13.70 -46.21
C LYS A 21 -19.71 13.80 -44.77
N SER A 22 -19.94 12.74 -43.99
CA SER A 22 -19.58 12.70 -42.61
C SER A 22 -18.14 12.19 -42.42
N GLU A 23 -17.43 12.73 -41.41
CA GLU A 23 -16.17 12.20 -40.93
C GLU A 23 -16.45 11.15 -39.84
N TYR A 24 -16.02 9.92 -40.07
CA TYR A 24 -16.24 8.83 -39.13
C TYR A 24 -15.03 8.67 -38.22
N PRO A 25 -15.24 8.64 -36.88
CA PRO A 25 -14.14 8.43 -35.96
C PRO A 25 -13.55 7.04 -36.09
N SER A 26 -12.23 6.91 -35.82
CA SER A 26 -11.59 5.60 -35.72
C SER A 26 -12.07 4.88 -34.48
N ARG A 27 -12.64 3.70 -34.66
CA ARG A 27 -12.99 2.81 -33.54
C ARG A 27 -11.71 2.16 -33.00
N GLU A 28 -11.58 2.01 -31.69
CA GLU A 28 -10.41 1.43 -31.05
C GLU A 28 -10.20 -0.04 -31.44
N GLN A 29 -11.27 -0.77 -31.65
CA GLN A 29 -11.28 -2.16 -32.09
C GLN A 29 -12.54 -2.46 -32.86
N VAL A 30 -12.39 -3.23 -33.93
CA VAL A 30 -13.51 -3.78 -34.69
C VAL A 30 -13.16 -5.25 -34.97
N MET A 31 -14.06 -6.15 -34.59
CA MET A 31 -13.79 -7.58 -34.64
C MET A 31 -14.66 -8.26 -35.72
N GLN A 32 -14.02 -9.02 -36.61
CA GLN A 32 -14.69 -9.93 -37.54
C GLN A 32 -14.73 -11.32 -36.90
N TYR A 33 -15.91 -11.83 -36.60
CA TYR A 33 -16.09 -13.12 -35.94
C TYR A 33 -17.22 -13.92 -36.56
N GLY A 34 -16.89 -15.08 -37.16
CA GLY A 34 -17.86 -15.96 -37.80
C GLY A 34 -18.54 -15.34 -39.03
N GLU A 35 -17.92 -14.36 -39.69
CA GLU A 35 -18.41 -13.64 -40.86
C GLU A 35 -17.41 -13.73 -41.99
N ASP A 36 -17.91 -13.84 -43.22
CA ASP A 36 -17.09 -13.56 -44.41
C ASP A 36 -16.84 -12.06 -44.57
N ASP A 37 -15.91 -11.68 -45.44
CA ASP A 37 -15.50 -10.27 -45.62
C ASP A 37 -16.63 -9.41 -46.12
N LEU A 38 -17.49 -9.90 -47.02
CA LEU A 38 -18.60 -9.13 -47.55
C LEU A 38 -19.67 -8.86 -46.49
N THR A 39 -20.02 -9.87 -45.71
CA THR A 39 -20.95 -9.77 -44.56
C THR A 39 -20.41 -8.79 -43.54
N PHE A 40 -19.10 -8.92 -43.19
CA PHE A 40 -18.46 -8.01 -42.22
C PHE A 40 -18.45 -6.55 -42.69
N ILE A 41 -18.04 -6.29 -43.94
CA ILE A 41 -18.05 -4.94 -44.52
C ILE A 41 -19.46 -4.39 -44.54
N SER A 42 -20.40 -5.17 -45.03
CA SER A 42 -21.82 -4.74 -45.16
C SER A 42 -22.45 -4.45 -43.80
N ARG A 43 -22.08 -5.25 -42.74
CA ARG A 43 -22.53 -4.96 -41.39
C ARG A 43 -22.00 -3.64 -40.87
N LEU A 44 -20.68 -3.40 -40.98
CA LEU A 44 -20.07 -2.14 -40.54
C LEU A 44 -20.68 -0.92 -41.25
N LEU A 45 -20.91 -1.01 -42.56
CA LEU A 45 -21.54 0.05 -43.33
C LEU A 45 -22.98 0.25 -42.91
N SER A 46 -23.74 -0.83 -42.73
CA SER A 46 -25.14 -0.75 -42.29
C SER A 46 -25.26 -0.13 -40.91
N GLU A 47 -24.37 -0.41 -39.96
CA GLU A 47 -24.39 0.19 -38.61
C GLU A 47 -24.44 1.71 -38.67
N VAL A 48 -23.62 2.31 -39.52
CA VAL A 48 -23.55 3.79 -39.68
C VAL A 48 -24.37 4.35 -40.83
N GLY A 49 -25.17 3.48 -41.47
CA GLY A 49 -26.10 3.92 -42.52
C GLY A 49 -25.45 4.25 -43.86
N ILE A 50 -24.24 3.80 -44.12
CA ILE A 50 -23.58 3.92 -45.43
C ILE A 50 -24.17 2.89 -46.40
N TRP A 51 -24.59 3.31 -47.53
CA TRP A 51 -25.06 2.46 -48.62
C TRP A 51 -24.06 2.45 -49.77
N PHE A 52 -24.09 1.44 -50.61
CA PHE A 52 -23.20 1.34 -51.77
C PHE A 52 -23.97 0.80 -52.98
N ARG A 53 -23.42 1.10 -54.13
CA ARG A 53 -23.86 0.55 -55.42
C ARG A 53 -22.70 0.18 -56.30
N PHE A 54 -22.98 -0.65 -57.26
CA PHE A 54 -22.05 -0.91 -58.38
C PHE A 54 -22.41 0.03 -59.51
N ALA A 55 -21.44 0.79 -60.00
CA ALA A 55 -21.55 1.70 -61.16
C ALA A 55 -20.53 1.33 -62.19
N THR A 56 -20.86 1.57 -63.47
CA THR A 56 -19.94 1.31 -64.58
C THR A 56 -19.25 2.60 -64.97
N ASP A 57 -17.91 2.65 -64.90
CA ASP A 57 -17.13 3.73 -65.54
C ASP A 57 -16.93 3.39 -67.02
N ALA A 58 -17.75 3.98 -67.86
CA ALA A 58 -17.70 3.74 -69.30
C ALA A 58 -16.35 4.15 -69.92
N ARG A 59 -15.64 5.10 -69.37
CA ARG A 59 -14.36 5.57 -69.81
C ARG A 59 -13.25 4.55 -69.58
N LEU A 60 -13.23 3.98 -68.37
CA LEU A 60 -12.25 2.97 -67.94
C LEU A 60 -12.70 1.56 -68.32
N LYS A 61 -13.97 1.37 -68.63
CA LYS A 61 -14.61 0.05 -68.90
C LYS A 61 -14.45 -0.91 -67.72
N ILE A 62 -14.62 -0.39 -66.49
CA ILE A 62 -14.57 -1.14 -65.24
C ILE A 62 -15.84 -0.92 -64.47
N GLU A 63 -16.15 -1.83 -63.56
CA GLU A 63 -17.14 -1.60 -62.51
C GLU A 63 -16.48 -0.99 -61.30
N VAL A 64 -17.16 -0.04 -60.67
CA VAL A 64 -16.72 0.72 -59.51
C VAL A 64 -17.73 0.57 -58.38
N ILE A 65 -17.25 0.29 -57.19
CA ILE A 65 -18.12 0.33 -56.01
C ILE A 65 -18.11 1.75 -55.46
N GLU A 66 -19.27 2.35 -55.40
CA GLU A 66 -19.46 3.70 -54.88
C GLU A 66 -20.17 3.64 -53.52
N PHE A 67 -19.55 4.24 -52.47
CA PHE A 67 -20.08 4.33 -51.12
C PHE A 67 -20.58 5.73 -50.82
N TYR A 68 -21.77 5.82 -50.21
CA TYR A 68 -22.44 7.09 -49.89
C TYR A 68 -23.09 7.02 -48.50
N ASP A 69 -23.15 8.16 -47.78
CA ASP A 69 -23.80 8.28 -46.48
C ASP A 69 -24.96 9.28 -46.50
N ASP A 70 -25.25 9.91 -47.66
CA ASP A 70 -26.35 10.87 -47.86
C ASP A 70 -27.02 10.70 -49.23
N GLN A 71 -27.91 11.66 -49.57
CA GLN A 71 -28.66 11.69 -50.81
C GLN A 71 -27.90 12.28 -52.00
N SER A 72 -26.67 12.77 -51.78
CA SER A 72 -25.88 13.39 -52.89
C SER A 72 -25.46 12.36 -53.92
N GLY A 73 -25.45 11.08 -53.58
CA GLY A 73 -25.19 9.97 -54.47
C GLY A 73 -26.37 9.53 -55.32
N TYR A 74 -27.55 10.13 -55.18
CA TYR A 74 -28.69 9.74 -55.99
C TYR A 74 -28.59 10.33 -57.39
N GLU A 75 -28.77 9.49 -58.41
CA GLU A 75 -28.99 9.94 -59.76
C GLU A 75 -30.45 10.33 -59.97
N ARG A 76 -30.69 11.30 -60.80
CA ARG A 76 -32.03 11.91 -60.96
C ARG A 76 -32.33 12.19 -62.42
N GLY A 77 -33.62 12.38 -62.73
CA GLY A 77 -34.05 12.90 -64.00
C GLY A 77 -34.61 11.85 -64.95
N LEU A 78 -34.66 10.59 -64.60
CA LEU A 78 -35.27 9.57 -65.40
C LEU A 78 -36.78 9.53 -65.18
N THR A 79 -37.55 9.69 -66.31
CA THR A 79 -38.96 9.54 -66.27
C THR A 79 -39.40 8.48 -67.27
N LEU A 80 -40.19 7.50 -66.79
CA LEU A 80 -40.64 6.38 -67.62
C LEU A 80 -42.18 6.33 -67.69
N PRO A 81 -42.75 6.01 -68.86
CA PRO A 81 -44.20 5.87 -68.99
C PRO A 81 -44.74 4.59 -68.38
N LEU A 82 -45.91 4.64 -67.73
CA LEU A 82 -46.67 3.45 -67.35
C LEU A 82 -47.28 2.79 -68.56
N ARG A 83 -46.89 1.55 -68.88
CA ARG A 83 -47.50 0.79 -69.97
C ARG A 83 -47.70 -0.65 -69.52
N HIS A 84 -48.91 -1.14 -69.64
CA HIS A 84 -49.20 -2.53 -69.35
C HIS A 84 -48.71 -3.44 -70.50
N PRO A 85 -48.14 -4.57 -70.24
CA PRO A 85 -47.74 -5.54 -71.26
C PRO A 85 -48.93 -5.91 -72.09
N SER A 86 -48.83 -5.70 -73.38
CA SER A 86 -49.80 -6.13 -74.37
C SER A 86 -49.08 -6.83 -75.49
N GLY A 87 -49.66 -7.77 -76.17
CA GLY A 87 -49.06 -8.50 -77.28
C GLY A 87 -48.72 -7.64 -78.51
N LEU A 88 -49.05 -6.36 -78.49
CA LEU A 88 -48.74 -5.37 -79.49
C LEU A 88 -47.60 -4.37 -79.11
N HIS A 89 -46.83 -4.69 -78.12
CA HIS A 89 -45.69 -3.85 -77.66
C HIS A 89 -44.57 -3.95 -78.68
N ASP A 90 -44.19 -2.82 -79.25
CA ASP A 90 -43.11 -2.78 -80.23
C ASP A 90 -41.70 -2.77 -79.68
N GLY A 91 -41.53 -2.78 -78.39
CA GLY A 91 -40.20 -2.80 -77.67
C GLY A 91 -39.39 -1.52 -77.86
N ALA A 92 -39.86 -0.56 -78.63
CA ALA A 92 -39.11 0.66 -78.98
C ALA A 92 -39.11 1.73 -77.88
N THR A 93 -40.03 1.63 -76.91
CA THR A 93 -40.07 2.56 -75.76
C THR A 93 -39.93 1.86 -74.47
N GLU A 94 -38.93 2.26 -73.73
CA GLU A 94 -38.74 1.76 -72.31
C GLU A 94 -39.93 2.21 -71.46
N ALA A 95 -40.47 1.30 -70.67
CA ALA A 95 -41.66 1.51 -69.88
C ALA A 95 -41.62 0.76 -68.55
N VAL A 96 -42.51 1.12 -67.63
CA VAL A 96 -42.74 0.43 -66.37
C VAL A 96 -44.11 -0.14 -66.31
N TRP A 97 -44.31 -1.27 -65.61
CA TRP A 97 -45.62 -1.89 -65.36
C TRP A 97 -45.59 -2.70 -64.05
N GLY A 98 -46.69 -3.31 -63.67
CA GLY A 98 -46.80 -4.16 -62.51
C GLY A 98 -46.50 -3.44 -61.21
N LEU A 99 -46.79 -2.13 -61.15
CA LEU A 99 -46.53 -1.30 -59.98
C LEU A 99 -47.35 -1.78 -58.80
N ASN A 100 -46.68 -2.03 -57.70
CA ASN A 100 -47.26 -2.48 -56.44
C ASN A 100 -46.73 -1.61 -55.29
N THR A 101 -47.63 -1.34 -54.35
CA THR A 101 -47.30 -0.54 -53.15
C THR A 101 -47.73 -1.31 -51.92
N ALA A 102 -46.77 -1.54 -50.98
CA ALA A 102 -47.06 -2.11 -49.69
C ALA A 102 -46.74 -1.09 -48.61
N TYR A 103 -47.68 -0.79 -47.75
CA TYR A 103 -47.54 0.20 -46.69
C TYR A 103 -47.58 -0.50 -45.32
N SER A 104 -46.70 -0.10 -44.41
CA SER A 104 -46.65 -0.52 -43.03
C SER A 104 -46.69 0.67 -42.08
N VAL A 105 -47.23 0.48 -40.89
CA VAL A 105 -47.13 1.47 -39.83
C VAL A 105 -45.73 1.27 -39.18
N VAL A 106 -44.97 2.35 -39.07
CA VAL A 106 -43.65 2.35 -38.50
C VAL A 106 -43.56 3.34 -37.34
N GLU A 107 -42.52 3.25 -36.60
CA GLU A 107 -42.26 4.07 -35.40
C GLU A 107 -42.18 5.55 -35.76
N LYS A 108 -42.82 6.38 -34.93
CA LYS A 108 -42.81 7.82 -35.05
C LYS A 108 -41.51 8.45 -34.58
N SER A 109 -40.91 7.89 -33.49
CA SER A 109 -39.70 8.39 -32.93
C SER A 109 -38.78 7.23 -32.46
N VAL A 110 -37.50 7.50 -32.36
CA VAL A 110 -36.51 6.58 -31.89
C VAL A 110 -35.73 7.21 -30.73
N THR A 111 -35.58 6.46 -29.67
CA THR A 111 -34.81 6.82 -28.50
C THR A 111 -33.65 5.83 -28.34
N THR A 112 -32.44 6.35 -28.19
CA THR A 112 -31.23 5.53 -27.93
C THR A 112 -30.61 5.86 -26.59
N ARG A 113 -30.05 4.87 -25.97
CA ARG A 113 -29.27 5.00 -24.72
C ARG A 113 -28.09 4.07 -24.74
N ASP A 114 -26.98 4.50 -24.15
CA ASP A 114 -25.79 3.65 -23.98
C ASP A 114 -25.10 3.96 -22.65
N TYR A 115 -24.08 3.17 -22.34
CA TYR A 115 -23.19 3.33 -21.21
C TYR A 115 -21.73 3.28 -21.67
N ASN A 116 -20.95 4.31 -21.31
CA ASN A 116 -19.52 4.34 -21.53
C ASN A 116 -18.77 4.45 -20.20
N TYR A 117 -18.04 3.41 -19.84
CA TYR A 117 -17.28 3.38 -18.59
C TYR A 117 -16.18 4.45 -18.51
N ARG A 118 -15.71 4.97 -19.64
CA ARG A 118 -14.70 6.05 -19.67
C ARG A 118 -15.26 7.38 -19.21
N THR A 119 -16.57 7.53 -19.32
CA THR A 119 -17.34 8.70 -18.89
C THR A 119 -18.51 8.27 -18.02
N ALA A 120 -18.25 7.40 -17.03
CA ALA A 120 -19.29 6.72 -16.24
C ALA A 120 -20.25 7.68 -15.51
N THR A 121 -19.81 8.89 -15.18
CA THR A 121 -20.61 9.95 -14.56
C THR A 121 -21.31 10.85 -15.57
N ALA A 122 -20.96 10.75 -16.86
CA ALA A 122 -21.64 11.51 -17.89
C ALA A 122 -23.02 10.87 -18.14
N GLU A 123 -24.02 11.72 -18.18
CA GLU A 123 -25.37 11.31 -18.50
C GLU A 123 -25.44 10.99 -19.99
N MET A 124 -24.95 9.80 -20.42
CA MET A 124 -25.15 9.27 -21.78
C MET A 124 -26.58 8.77 -21.91
N MET A 125 -27.48 9.70 -21.59
CA MET A 125 -28.89 9.46 -21.54
C MET A 125 -29.47 9.45 -22.96
N THR A 126 -30.69 9.39 -23.05
CA THR A 126 -31.59 9.28 -24.15
C THR A 126 -31.36 10.36 -25.20
N GLU A 127 -30.96 9.97 -26.40
CA GLU A 127 -31.02 10.80 -27.59
C GLU A 127 -32.30 10.44 -28.38
N GLN A 128 -33.14 11.40 -28.67
CA GLN A 128 -34.41 11.20 -29.35
C GLN A 128 -34.39 11.85 -30.73
N HIS A 129 -34.91 11.14 -31.73
CA HIS A 129 -35.08 11.65 -33.10
C HIS A 129 -36.47 11.39 -33.65
N ASP A 130 -37.07 12.41 -34.22
CA ASP A 130 -38.34 12.36 -34.98
C ASP A 130 -38.16 13.10 -36.30
N ALA A 131 -38.03 12.38 -37.41
CA ALA A 131 -37.91 12.94 -38.76
C ALA A 131 -39.26 13.14 -39.45
N THR A 132 -40.39 12.73 -38.85
CA THR A 132 -41.71 12.76 -39.51
C THR A 132 -42.26 14.14 -39.64
N GLY A 133 -41.85 15.07 -38.79
CA GLY A 133 -42.35 16.45 -38.79
C GLY A 133 -43.86 16.56 -38.52
N GLY A 134 -44.40 15.60 -37.75
CA GLY A 134 -45.82 15.53 -37.42
C GLY A 134 -46.68 14.69 -38.39
N ASP A 135 -46.07 13.83 -39.18
CA ASP A 135 -46.79 12.86 -40.03
C ASP A 135 -47.64 11.92 -39.17
N ASN A 136 -48.94 11.85 -39.51
CA ASN A 136 -49.90 11.01 -38.77
C ASN A 136 -49.91 9.54 -39.21
N THR A 137 -49.06 9.15 -40.15
CA THR A 137 -48.94 7.76 -40.63
C THR A 137 -47.94 6.93 -39.85
N THR A 138 -47.25 7.52 -38.87
CA THR A 138 -46.29 6.87 -37.95
C THR A 138 -46.90 6.81 -36.56
N TYR A 139 -46.50 5.78 -35.76
CA TYR A 139 -47.04 5.57 -34.44
C TYR A 139 -46.00 4.96 -33.48
N GLY A 140 -46.01 5.42 -32.22
CA GLY A 140 -45.18 4.83 -31.14
C GLY A 140 -43.74 5.28 -31.18
N GLU A 141 -43.02 4.74 -30.26
CA GLU A 141 -41.58 4.99 -30.03
C GLU A 141 -40.81 3.67 -30.05
N ALA A 142 -39.67 3.63 -30.71
CA ALA A 142 -38.70 2.55 -30.58
C ALA A 142 -37.58 2.96 -29.61
N TYR A 143 -37.32 2.12 -28.62
CA TYR A 143 -36.20 2.29 -27.67
C TYR A 143 -35.10 1.30 -27.99
N HIS A 144 -33.88 1.81 -28.16
CA HIS A 144 -32.67 1.01 -28.38
C HIS A 144 -31.63 1.26 -27.30
N TYR A 145 -31.07 0.20 -26.77
CA TYR A 145 -30.00 0.25 -25.78
C TYR A 145 -28.73 -0.38 -26.36
N ALA A 146 -27.59 0.17 -25.98
CA ALA A 146 -26.26 -0.35 -26.34
C ALA A 146 -25.95 -0.29 -27.84
N ASP A 147 -26.29 0.82 -28.51
CA ASP A 147 -25.90 1.06 -29.91
C ASP A 147 -24.39 1.28 -30.12
N ASN A 148 -23.59 1.29 -29.01
CA ASN A 148 -22.15 1.45 -29.01
C ASN A 148 -21.68 2.82 -29.52
N PHE A 149 -22.43 3.87 -29.27
CA PHE A 149 -21.96 5.22 -29.54
C PHE A 149 -20.90 5.66 -28.53
N LEU A 150 -19.89 6.38 -28.99
CA LEU A 150 -18.71 6.71 -28.21
C LEU A 150 -18.93 7.88 -27.25
N GLN A 151 -19.85 8.77 -27.59
CA GLN A 151 -20.15 9.98 -26.81
C GLN A 151 -21.59 10.47 -27.06
N LYS A 152 -22.13 11.18 -26.06
CA LYS A 152 -23.28 12.03 -26.29
C LYS A 152 -22.83 13.16 -27.21
N GLY A 153 -23.56 13.43 -28.28
CA GLY A 153 -23.14 14.44 -29.23
C GLY A 153 -24.28 15.03 -30.02
N ASP A 154 -23.92 15.98 -30.85
CA ASP A 154 -24.79 16.54 -31.86
C ASP A 154 -25.23 15.44 -32.83
N LYS A 155 -26.48 15.51 -33.32
CA LYS A 155 -27.00 14.58 -34.33
C LYS A 155 -26.24 14.61 -35.66
N GLU A 156 -25.48 15.66 -35.91
CA GLU A 156 -24.58 15.77 -37.06
C GLU A 156 -23.26 15.02 -36.86
N ALA A 157 -22.84 14.76 -35.59
CA ALA A 157 -21.63 14.04 -35.31
C ALA A 157 -21.81 12.54 -35.55
N ALA A 158 -21.00 11.97 -36.44
CA ALA A 158 -21.01 10.53 -36.70
C ALA A 158 -20.75 9.75 -35.44
N GLU A 159 -21.45 8.62 -35.25
CA GLU A 159 -21.36 7.73 -34.10
C GLU A 159 -21.72 8.37 -32.75
N SER A 160 -22.45 9.47 -32.73
CA SER A 160 -23.13 10.00 -31.55
C SER A 160 -24.45 9.27 -31.27
N GLY A 161 -25.02 9.43 -30.08
CA GLY A 161 -26.33 8.90 -29.75
C GLY A 161 -27.43 9.44 -30.66
N ALA A 162 -27.39 10.74 -30.92
CA ALA A 162 -28.34 11.39 -31.85
C ALA A 162 -28.17 10.90 -33.30
N PHE A 163 -26.93 10.65 -33.72
CA PHE A 163 -26.66 10.04 -35.03
C PHE A 163 -27.29 8.66 -35.16
N TYR A 164 -27.12 7.80 -34.20
CA TYR A 164 -27.69 6.45 -34.22
C TYR A 164 -29.20 6.49 -34.14
N ALA A 165 -29.79 7.35 -33.32
CA ALA A 165 -31.25 7.54 -33.29
C ALA A 165 -31.81 7.97 -34.65
N ARG A 166 -31.14 8.90 -35.35
CA ARG A 166 -31.49 9.33 -36.69
C ARG A 166 -31.41 8.18 -37.70
N ILE A 167 -30.28 7.47 -37.77
CA ILE A 167 -30.09 6.37 -38.74
C ILE A 167 -31.13 5.26 -38.53
N ARG A 168 -31.47 4.94 -37.28
CA ARG A 168 -32.50 3.95 -36.96
C ARG A 168 -33.88 4.42 -37.38
N HIS A 169 -34.21 5.69 -37.12
CA HIS A 169 -35.49 6.23 -37.52
C HIS A 169 -35.63 6.31 -39.05
N GLU A 170 -34.59 6.72 -39.76
CA GLU A 170 -34.59 6.72 -41.23
C GLU A 170 -34.81 5.30 -41.81
N ARG A 171 -34.30 4.25 -41.18
CA ARG A 171 -34.60 2.85 -41.57
C ARG A 171 -36.08 2.51 -41.43
N TYR A 172 -36.70 2.86 -40.29
CA TYR A 172 -38.14 2.65 -40.13
C TYR A 172 -38.95 3.38 -41.17
N LEU A 173 -38.60 4.62 -41.49
CA LEU A 173 -39.25 5.38 -42.54
C LEU A 173 -39.04 4.76 -43.94
N ASN A 174 -37.91 4.14 -44.21
CA ASN A 174 -37.69 3.40 -45.46
C ASN A 174 -38.55 2.12 -45.54
N GLU A 175 -38.94 1.51 -44.41
CA GLU A 175 -39.83 0.35 -44.37
C GLU A 175 -41.30 0.70 -44.40
N GLN A 176 -41.66 2.00 -44.24
CA GLN A 176 -43.05 2.47 -44.25
C GLN A 176 -43.75 2.21 -45.57
N ALA A 177 -43.03 2.31 -46.69
CA ALA A 177 -43.59 2.03 -48.00
C ALA A 177 -42.54 1.29 -48.86
N ILE A 178 -42.85 0.04 -49.18
CA ILE A 178 -42.05 -0.77 -50.10
C ILE A 178 -42.78 -0.82 -51.43
N LEU A 179 -42.10 -0.38 -52.45
CA LEU A 179 -42.63 -0.24 -53.81
C LEU A 179 -41.96 -1.26 -54.73
N LYS A 180 -42.70 -1.84 -55.61
CA LYS A 180 -42.20 -2.78 -56.61
C LYS A 180 -42.74 -2.48 -57.97
N GLY A 181 -41.97 -2.82 -58.99
CA GLY A 181 -42.42 -2.68 -60.38
C GLY A 181 -41.52 -3.51 -61.31
N GLN A 182 -41.95 -3.55 -62.56
CA GLN A 182 -41.20 -4.20 -63.65
C GLN A 182 -40.92 -3.15 -64.73
N SER A 183 -39.82 -3.36 -65.48
CA SER A 183 -39.40 -2.43 -66.53
C SER A 183 -38.63 -3.16 -67.61
N THR A 184 -38.58 -2.55 -68.80
CA THR A 184 -37.67 -2.88 -69.90
C THR A 184 -36.44 -1.95 -69.91
N SER A 185 -36.36 -0.96 -69.03
CA SER A 185 -35.25 -0.01 -69.05
C SER A 185 -34.00 -0.59 -68.40
N SER A 186 -32.93 -0.60 -69.18
CA SER A 186 -31.58 -1.01 -68.68
C SER A 186 -30.91 0.09 -67.89
N LEU A 187 -31.49 1.27 -67.76
CA LEU A 187 -30.97 2.39 -66.96
C LEU A 187 -31.31 2.30 -65.48
N LEU A 188 -32.27 1.43 -65.11
CA LEU A 188 -32.67 1.28 -63.72
C LEU A 188 -31.57 0.62 -62.91
N MET A 189 -31.12 1.32 -61.85
CA MET A 189 -30.08 0.86 -60.93
C MET A 189 -30.37 1.34 -59.51
N PRO A 190 -29.83 0.71 -58.49
CA PRO A 190 -29.92 1.21 -57.13
C PRO A 190 -29.34 2.63 -56.98
N GLY A 191 -30.05 3.51 -56.24
CA GLY A 191 -29.66 4.91 -56.07
C GLY A 191 -30.19 5.84 -57.17
N LEU A 192 -30.98 5.36 -58.12
CA LEU A 192 -31.63 6.17 -59.14
C LEU A 192 -33.05 6.58 -58.67
N GLU A 193 -33.34 7.88 -58.69
CA GLU A 193 -34.70 8.41 -58.58
C GLU A 193 -35.39 8.39 -59.93
N ILE A 194 -36.53 7.73 -59.99
CA ILE A 194 -37.41 7.72 -61.18
C ILE A 194 -38.76 8.31 -60.89
N LYS A 195 -39.37 8.87 -61.90
CA LYS A 195 -40.78 9.28 -61.94
C LYS A 195 -41.55 8.48 -63.00
N VAL A 196 -42.74 8.11 -62.67
CA VAL A 196 -43.60 7.37 -63.60
C VAL A 196 -44.69 8.27 -64.15
N GLN A 197 -44.75 8.38 -65.48
CA GLN A 197 -45.78 9.13 -66.20
C GLN A 197 -46.98 8.22 -66.55
N GLY A 198 -48.20 8.76 -66.37
CA GLY A 198 -49.43 8.06 -66.65
C GLY A 198 -50.50 8.46 -65.63
N ASP A 199 -51.74 8.66 -66.09
CA ASP A 199 -52.85 9.08 -65.21
C ASP A 199 -53.20 7.94 -64.19
N ASP A 200 -53.03 6.71 -64.60
CA ASP A 200 -53.27 5.53 -63.80
C ASP A 200 -52.06 5.14 -62.87
N ALA A 201 -50.94 5.87 -62.99
CA ALA A 201 -49.79 5.59 -62.11
C ALA A 201 -50.09 5.98 -60.66
N PRO A 202 -49.81 5.16 -59.68
CA PRO A 202 -49.98 5.51 -58.27
C PRO A 202 -49.25 6.84 -57.93
N ALA A 203 -49.88 7.67 -57.11
CA ALA A 203 -49.40 9.03 -56.82
C ALA A 203 -47.97 9.05 -56.28
N VAL A 204 -47.52 8.02 -55.52
CA VAL A 204 -46.19 7.89 -55.01
C VAL A 204 -45.12 7.76 -56.11
N PHE A 205 -45.42 7.00 -57.19
CA PHE A 205 -44.48 6.83 -58.30
C PHE A 205 -44.44 8.13 -59.20
N ARG A 206 -45.54 8.88 -59.27
CA ARG A 206 -45.59 10.18 -60.00
C ARG A 206 -44.74 11.24 -59.28
N LYS A 207 -44.69 11.19 -57.90
CA LYS A 207 -43.90 12.15 -57.12
C LYS A 207 -42.44 11.88 -57.22
N GLY A 208 -42.03 10.62 -57.39
CA GLY A 208 -40.64 10.15 -57.44
C GLY A 208 -40.41 9.02 -56.46
N VAL A 209 -39.70 8.01 -56.91
CA VAL A 209 -39.31 6.84 -56.11
C VAL A 209 -37.83 6.56 -56.28
N LEU A 210 -37.15 6.17 -55.21
CA LEU A 210 -35.75 5.80 -55.23
C LEU A 210 -35.63 4.27 -55.38
N ILE A 211 -34.94 3.82 -56.43
CA ILE A 211 -34.65 2.39 -56.62
C ILE A 211 -33.68 1.92 -55.58
N THR A 212 -34.03 0.84 -54.86
CA THR A 212 -33.18 0.23 -53.81
C THR A 212 -32.62 -1.10 -54.22
N GLY A 213 -33.19 -1.74 -55.20
CA GLY A 213 -32.69 -3.02 -55.72
C GLY A 213 -33.29 -3.34 -57.06
N VAL A 214 -32.53 -4.06 -57.89
CA VAL A 214 -32.93 -4.54 -59.20
C VAL A 214 -32.55 -6.00 -59.40
N THR A 215 -33.44 -6.72 -60.10
CA THR A 215 -33.13 -8.07 -60.59
C THR A 215 -33.49 -8.11 -62.04
N ALA A 216 -32.51 -8.33 -62.93
CA ALA A 216 -32.70 -8.32 -64.36
C ALA A 216 -32.50 -9.72 -64.98
N SER A 217 -33.20 -9.97 -66.04
CA SER A 217 -33.09 -11.19 -66.88
C SER A 217 -33.01 -10.82 -68.33
N ALA A 218 -32.05 -11.40 -69.03
CA ALA A 218 -31.87 -11.20 -70.47
C ALA A 218 -31.39 -12.49 -71.12
N ALA A 219 -31.96 -12.80 -72.34
CA ALA A 219 -31.50 -13.89 -73.17
C ALA A 219 -31.67 -13.52 -74.64
N ARG A 220 -30.99 -14.21 -75.55
CA ARG A 220 -31.08 -13.89 -76.98
C ARG A 220 -32.48 -14.09 -77.60
N ASP A 221 -33.25 -14.98 -76.91
CA ASP A 221 -34.63 -15.37 -77.34
C ASP A 221 -35.71 -14.68 -76.50
N ARG A 222 -35.34 -13.75 -75.59
CA ARG A 222 -36.24 -13.06 -74.72
C ARG A 222 -35.91 -11.59 -74.62
N SER A 223 -36.93 -10.78 -74.44
CA SER A 223 -36.75 -9.36 -74.14
C SER A 223 -36.07 -9.18 -72.79
N TYR A 224 -35.32 -8.11 -72.67
CA TYR A 224 -34.77 -7.68 -71.39
C TYR A 224 -35.95 -7.30 -70.48
N GLU A 225 -35.96 -7.89 -69.31
CA GLU A 225 -36.93 -7.57 -68.25
C GLU A 225 -36.24 -7.41 -66.92
N LEU A 226 -36.66 -6.43 -66.18
CA LEU A 226 -36.14 -6.05 -64.90
C LEU A 226 -37.27 -5.90 -63.88
N THR A 227 -37.11 -6.48 -62.71
CA THR A 227 -37.92 -6.20 -61.53
C THR A 227 -37.15 -5.30 -60.60
N PHE A 228 -37.79 -4.26 -60.13
CA PHE A 228 -37.15 -3.36 -59.16
C PHE A 228 -37.94 -3.27 -57.87
N THR A 229 -37.19 -2.98 -56.77
CA THR A 229 -37.72 -2.52 -55.48
C THR A 229 -37.36 -1.05 -55.29
N ALA A 230 -38.23 -0.28 -54.67
CA ALA A 230 -38.04 1.14 -54.45
C ALA A 230 -38.70 1.60 -53.14
N ILE A 231 -38.33 2.76 -52.70
CA ILE A 231 -38.98 3.50 -51.62
C ILE A 231 -39.44 4.87 -52.15
N PRO A 232 -40.40 5.55 -51.52
CA PRO A 232 -40.74 6.94 -51.86
C PRO A 232 -39.48 7.82 -51.73
N TYR A 233 -39.25 8.66 -52.73
CA TYR A 233 -38.23 9.69 -52.60
C TYR A 233 -38.64 10.73 -51.56
N SER A 234 -37.74 11.09 -50.62
CA SER A 234 -37.93 12.11 -49.60
C SER A 234 -36.77 13.08 -49.57
N GLU A 235 -37.01 14.36 -49.43
CA GLU A 235 -35.97 15.36 -49.20
C GLU A 235 -35.54 15.43 -47.74
N ARG A 236 -36.33 14.85 -46.81
CA ARG A 236 -36.14 14.95 -45.39
C ARG A 236 -35.25 13.85 -44.81
N TYR A 237 -35.27 12.67 -45.40
CA TYR A 237 -34.50 11.52 -44.98
C TYR A 237 -34.02 10.70 -46.17
N GLY A 238 -32.87 10.05 -46.02
CA GLY A 238 -32.27 9.23 -47.05
C GLY A 238 -32.55 7.72 -46.91
N TYR A 239 -32.12 7.00 -47.91
CA TYR A 239 -32.08 5.54 -47.84
C TYR A 239 -31.00 5.09 -46.85
N ARG A 240 -31.36 4.15 -46.00
CA ARG A 240 -30.42 3.47 -45.10
C ARG A 240 -30.53 1.96 -45.32
N PRO A 241 -29.43 1.24 -45.53
CA PRO A 241 -29.45 -0.22 -45.68
C PRO A 241 -30.02 -0.88 -44.44
N ALA A 242 -30.67 -2.03 -44.61
CA ALA A 242 -31.13 -2.84 -43.48
C ALA A 242 -29.96 -3.16 -42.56
N LEU A 243 -30.22 -3.05 -41.25
CA LEU A 243 -29.19 -3.37 -40.27
C LEU A 243 -28.88 -4.87 -40.27
N ILE A 244 -27.64 -5.23 -40.53
CA ILE A 244 -27.16 -6.62 -40.42
C ILE A 244 -26.85 -6.89 -38.96
N PRO A 245 -27.45 -7.91 -38.35
CA PRO A 245 -27.18 -8.24 -36.94
C PRO A 245 -25.71 -8.47 -36.68
N ARG A 246 -25.21 -7.89 -35.60
CA ARG A 246 -23.85 -8.12 -35.11
C ARG A 246 -23.75 -9.55 -34.57
N PRO A 247 -22.60 -10.24 -34.78
CA PRO A 247 -22.36 -11.52 -34.12
C PRO A 247 -22.44 -11.38 -32.60
N VAL A 248 -23.11 -12.29 -31.93
CA VAL A 248 -23.21 -12.32 -30.46
C VAL A 248 -22.19 -13.31 -29.93
N MET A 249 -21.29 -12.82 -29.10
CA MET A 249 -20.28 -13.65 -28.45
C MET A 249 -20.88 -14.30 -27.20
N ALA A 250 -21.26 -15.55 -27.31
CA ALA A 250 -21.81 -16.33 -26.20
C ALA A 250 -20.68 -16.92 -25.35
N GLY A 251 -20.71 -16.65 -24.02
CA GLY A 251 -19.72 -17.19 -23.08
C GLY A 251 -18.39 -16.43 -23.11
N THR A 252 -17.30 -17.17 -22.92
CA THR A 252 -15.95 -16.60 -22.87
C THR A 252 -15.01 -17.22 -23.91
N LEU A 253 -14.09 -16.42 -24.43
CA LEU A 253 -13.02 -16.88 -25.32
C LEU A 253 -11.67 -16.82 -24.61
N PRO A 254 -10.75 -17.75 -24.89
CA PRO A 254 -9.39 -17.69 -24.37
C PRO A 254 -8.58 -16.59 -25.01
N ALA A 255 -7.72 -15.96 -24.20
CA ALA A 255 -6.74 -14.99 -24.66
C ALA A 255 -5.53 -15.00 -23.73
N ARG A 256 -4.45 -14.38 -24.15
CA ARG A 256 -3.26 -14.18 -23.32
C ARG A 256 -2.99 -12.71 -23.09
N VAL A 257 -2.66 -12.38 -21.86
CA VAL A 257 -2.16 -11.02 -21.53
C VAL A 257 -0.83 -10.78 -22.24
N THR A 258 -0.67 -9.60 -22.80
CA THR A 258 0.52 -9.25 -23.58
C THR A 258 1.21 -8.02 -23.01
N SER A 259 2.48 -7.82 -23.37
CA SER A 259 3.32 -6.71 -22.96
C SER A 259 4.21 -6.25 -24.09
N THR A 260 4.56 -4.98 -24.09
CA THR A 260 5.58 -4.41 -24.97
C THR A 260 7.00 -4.83 -24.59
N VAL A 261 7.19 -5.35 -23.36
CA VAL A 261 8.47 -5.83 -22.83
C VAL A 261 8.44 -7.35 -22.75
N LYS A 262 9.43 -7.99 -23.39
CA LYS A 262 9.55 -9.44 -23.38
C LYS A 262 10.05 -9.93 -22.01
N ASN A 263 9.41 -10.97 -21.47
CA ASN A 263 9.76 -11.61 -20.18
C ASN A 263 9.77 -10.66 -18.99
N ASP A 264 8.93 -9.65 -18.99
CA ASP A 264 8.76 -8.77 -17.84
C ASP A 264 8.05 -9.52 -16.70
N ILE A 265 8.52 -9.30 -15.47
CA ILE A 265 7.89 -9.80 -14.25
C ILE A 265 6.84 -8.83 -13.70
N TYR A 266 6.66 -7.69 -14.36
CA TYR A 266 5.66 -6.69 -13.99
C TYR A 266 4.52 -6.67 -15.01
N ALA A 267 3.34 -6.27 -14.53
CA ALA A 267 2.18 -6.13 -15.39
C ALA A 267 2.32 -4.93 -16.33
N HIS A 268 1.98 -5.14 -17.62
CA HIS A 268 1.81 -4.07 -18.59
C HIS A 268 0.38 -3.55 -18.53
N ILE A 269 0.18 -2.45 -17.83
CA ILE A 269 -1.12 -1.81 -17.63
C ILE A 269 -1.08 -0.34 -18.03
N ASP A 270 -2.22 0.23 -18.38
CA ASP A 270 -2.35 1.66 -18.62
C ASP A 270 -2.67 2.45 -17.33
N LYS A 271 -2.89 3.75 -17.46
CA LYS A 271 -3.25 4.65 -16.34
C LYS A 271 -4.55 4.27 -15.63
N ASP A 272 -5.42 3.52 -16.28
CA ASP A 272 -6.72 3.08 -15.75
C ASP A 272 -6.68 1.60 -15.26
N GLY A 273 -5.48 0.99 -15.23
CA GLY A 273 -5.28 -0.39 -14.77
C GLY A 273 -5.82 -1.46 -15.71
N ARG A 274 -5.90 -1.16 -17.02
CA ARG A 274 -6.38 -2.07 -18.07
C ARG A 274 -5.21 -2.81 -18.70
N TYR A 275 -5.50 -3.89 -19.42
CA TYR A 275 -4.53 -4.81 -20.02
C TYR A 275 -4.64 -4.85 -21.53
N ARG A 276 -3.58 -5.25 -22.20
CA ARG A 276 -3.60 -5.71 -23.59
C ARG A 276 -3.64 -7.23 -23.61
N VAL A 277 -4.43 -7.76 -24.52
CA VAL A 277 -4.58 -9.22 -24.69
C VAL A 277 -4.47 -9.62 -26.15
N ASN A 278 -3.94 -10.79 -26.38
CA ASN A 278 -3.98 -11.46 -27.68
C ASN A 278 -5.05 -12.54 -27.63
N LEU A 279 -6.07 -12.43 -28.49
CA LEU A 279 -7.15 -13.42 -28.60
C LEU A 279 -6.64 -14.60 -29.40
N ASP A 280 -6.83 -15.83 -28.92
CA ASP A 280 -6.28 -17.03 -29.55
C ASP A 280 -6.81 -17.30 -30.97
N PHE A 281 -7.99 -16.74 -31.32
CA PHE A 281 -8.54 -16.87 -32.67
C PHE A 281 -8.04 -15.78 -33.65
N ASP A 282 -7.33 -14.75 -33.16
CA ASP A 282 -6.83 -13.66 -34.02
C ASP A 282 -5.77 -14.21 -34.99
N ARG A 283 -5.98 -13.96 -36.26
CA ARG A 283 -5.09 -14.41 -37.35
C ARG A 283 -4.10 -13.34 -37.80
N ASP A 284 -4.30 -12.10 -37.34
CA ASP A 284 -3.43 -10.99 -37.68
C ASP A 284 -2.13 -11.02 -36.88
N THR A 285 -1.04 -10.56 -37.49
CA THR A 285 0.24 -10.42 -36.80
C THR A 285 0.38 -9.01 -36.25
N TRP A 286 0.44 -8.90 -34.95
CA TRP A 286 0.57 -7.64 -34.24
C TRP A 286 1.96 -7.46 -33.65
N LYS A 287 2.31 -6.20 -33.41
CA LYS A 287 3.43 -5.88 -32.53
C LYS A 287 3.05 -6.27 -31.08
N PRO A 288 3.93 -7.01 -30.34
CA PRO A 288 3.63 -7.38 -28.96
C PRO A 288 3.21 -6.19 -28.09
N GLY A 289 2.14 -6.36 -27.33
CA GLY A 289 1.54 -5.32 -26.50
C GLY A 289 0.58 -4.38 -27.23
N TYR A 290 0.25 -4.64 -28.52
CA TYR A 290 -0.68 -3.85 -29.33
C TYR A 290 -1.78 -4.71 -29.99
N GLU A 291 -1.98 -5.93 -29.53
CA GLU A 291 -2.88 -6.92 -30.14
C GLU A 291 -4.37 -6.62 -29.91
N SER A 292 -4.69 -5.78 -28.95
CA SER A 292 -6.07 -5.39 -28.65
C SER A 292 -6.17 -3.92 -28.22
N LEU A 293 -7.38 -3.43 -28.04
CA LEU A 293 -7.64 -2.22 -27.22
C LEU A 293 -7.22 -2.49 -25.75
N TRP A 294 -7.22 -1.46 -24.93
CA TRP A 294 -7.05 -1.61 -23.48
C TRP A 294 -8.32 -2.22 -22.84
N VAL A 295 -8.20 -3.45 -22.36
CA VAL A 295 -9.28 -4.28 -21.84
C VAL A 295 -9.36 -4.19 -20.32
N ARG A 296 -10.56 -3.91 -19.77
CA ARG A 296 -10.80 -3.92 -18.31
C ARG A 296 -10.78 -5.34 -17.77
N GLN A 297 -10.42 -5.47 -16.49
CA GLN A 297 -10.59 -6.71 -15.74
C GLN A 297 -11.78 -6.59 -14.78
N SER A 298 -12.70 -7.55 -14.83
CA SER A 298 -13.70 -7.73 -13.78
C SER A 298 -13.02 -8.22 -12.50
N ARG A 299 -13.24 -7.53 -11.40
CA ARG A 299 -12.63 -7.84 -10.10
C ARG A 299 -13.71 -8.10 -9.07
N PRO A 300 -13.48 -9.00 -8.09
CA PRO A 300 -14.47 -9.31 -7.06
C PRO A 300 -14.84 -8.10 -6.18
N TYR A 301 -13.92 -7.14 -6.05
CA TYR A 301 -14.10 -5.96 -5.24
C TYR A 301 -13.34 -4.78 -5.85
N ALA A 302 -14.05 -3.69 -6.12
CA ALA A 302 -13.49 -2.50 -6.75
C ALA A 302 -14.25 -1.25 -6.33
N GLY A 303 -13.52 -0.17 -6.12
CA GLY A 303 -14.04 1.15 -5.80
C GLY A 303 -13.02 2.22 -6.11
N ASP A 304 -13.26 3.43 -5.63
CA ASP A 304 -12.46 4.61 -5.93
C ASP A 304 -11.00 4.48 -5.43
N THR A 305 -10.84 4.28 -4.12
CA THR A 305 -9.52 4.18 -3.47
C THR A 305 -9.25 2.81 -2.85
N TYR A 306 -10.12 1.84 -3.11
CA TYR A 306 -10.07 0.50 -2.53
C TYR A 306 -10.44 -0.58 -3.54
N GLY A 307 -10.02 -1.81 -3.28
CA GLY A 307 -10.34 -2.95 -4.13
C GLY A 307 -9.32 -4.08 -4.02
N LEU A 308 -9.60 -5.19 -4.70
CA LEU A 308 -8.67 -6.30 -4.87
C LEU A 308 -7.96 -6.17 -6.23
N HIS A 309 -6.70 -5.77 -6.21
CA HIS A 309 -5.89 -5.63 -7.42
C HIS A 309 -4.71 -6.60 -7.39
N LEU A 310 -4.79 -7.62 -8.23
CA LEU A 310 -3.72 -8.59 -8.47
C LEU A 310 -3.29 -8.44 -9.93
N PRO A 311 -2.14 -7.81 -10.21
CA PRO A 311 -1.68 -7.54 -11.56
C PRO A 311 -1.43 -8.82 -12.35
N LEU A 312 -1.96 -8.90 -13.57
CA LEU A 312 -1.74 -10.02 -14.48
C LEU A 312 -0.46 -9.81 -15.28
N LEU A 313 0.37 -10.83 -15.33
CA LEU A 313 1.63 -10.79 -16.08
C LEU A 313 1.40 -11.21 -17.53
N ALA A 314 2.30 -10.79 -18.43
CA ALA A 314 2.31 -11.25 -19.80
C ALA A 314 2.42 -12.78 -19.87
N GLY A 315 1.66 -13.39 -20.79
CA GLY A 315 1.54 -14.84 -20.93
C GLY A 315 0.42 -15.48 -20.10
N THR A 316 -0.14 -14.78 -19.12
CA THR A 316 -1.28 -15.29 -18.32
C THR A 316 -2.48 -15.56 -19.20
N GLU A 317 -3.06 -16.76 -19.11
CA GLU A 317 -4.32 -17.10 -19.77
C GLU A 317 -5.50 -16.43 -19.09
N VAL A 318 -6.33 -15.78 -19.88
CA VAL A 318 -7.54 -15.10 -19.41
C VAL A 318 -8.77 -15.54 -20.19
N SER A 319 -9.90 -15.49 -19.53
CA SER A 319 -11.22 -15.66 -20.16
C SER A 319 -11.76 -14.29 -20.51
N ILE A 320 -11.95 -14.01 -21.78
CA ILE A 320 -12.55 -12.78 -22.27
C ILE A 320 -14.04 -12.98 -22.44
N ALA A 321 -14.81 -12.17 -21.79
CA ALA A 321 -16.23 -12.01 -22.03
C ALA A 321 -16.49 -10.66 -22.72
N PHE A 322 -17.71 -10.47 -23.17
CA PHE A 322 -18.08 -9.34 -24.00
C PHE A 322 -19.34 -8.67 -23.41
N GLU A 323 -19.29 -7.33 -23.25
CA GLU A 323 -20.44 -6.57 -22.79
C GLU A 323 -21.61 -6.79 -23.75
N GLU A 324 -22.70 -7.36 -23.26
CA GLU A 324 -23.89 -7.71 -24.06
C GLU A 324 -23.61 -8.61 -25.28
N GLY A 325 -22.53 -9.37 -25.23
CA GLY A 325 -22.11 -10.21 -26.34
C GLY A 325 -21.51 -9.44 -27.53
N ASN A 326 -21.26 -8.14 -27.39
CA ASN A 326 -20.70 -7.32 -28.44
C ASN A 326 -19.19 -7.60 -28.61
N PRO A 327 -18.73 -8.15 -29.75
CA PRO A 327 -17.34 -8.47 -29.99
C PRO A 327 -16.37 -7.29 -29.83
N ASP A 328 -16.84 -6.07 -30.02
CA ASP A 328 -16.01 -4.86 -29.91
C ASP A 328 -15.89 -4.33 -28.49
N ARG A 329 -16.56 -4.98 -27.50
CA ARG A 329 -16.58 -4.59 -26.09
C ARG A 329 -16.07 -5.71 -25.16
N PRO A 330 -14.80 -6.16 -25.33
CA PRO A 330 -14.23 -7.22 -24.51
C PRO A 330 -13.90 -6.75 -23.10
N TYR A 331 -13.98 -7.67 -22.12
CA TYR A 331 -13.41 -7.52 -20.79
C TYR A 331 -12.88 -8.84 -20.27
N ILE A 332 -11.87 -8.79 -19.39
CA ILE A 332 -11.33 -9.98 -18.72
C ILE A 332 -12.30 -10.38 -17.63
N ALA A 333 -12.99 -11.51 -17.80
CA ALA A 333 -13.96 -12.06 -16.86
C ALA A 333 -13.30 -12.96 -15.79
N GLY A 334 -12.15 -13.56 -16.12
CA GLY A 334 -11.43 -14.45 -15.20
C GLY A 334 -10.03 -14.78 -15.69
N VAL A 335 -9.29 -15.45 -14.82
CA VAL A 335 -7.92 -15.90 -15.07
C VAL A 335 -7.86 -17.40 -14.90
N LYS A 336 -7.09 -18.10 -15.72
CA LYS A 336 -6.92 -19.55 -15.66
C LYS A 336 -5.46 -19.95 -15.56
N HIS A 337 -5.23 -21.07 -14.92
CA HIS A 337 -3.99 -21.80 -15.03
C HIS A 337 -3.97 -22.66 -16.29
N ASP A 338 -2.81 -22.90 -16.85
CA ASP A 338 -2.59 -23.73 -18.03
C ASP A 338 -1.38 -24.66 -17.84
N SER A 339 -1.02 -25.42 -18.86
CA SER A 339 0.12 -26.36 -18.80
C SER A 339 1.48 -25.67 -18.64
N ALA A 340 1.61 -24.41 -19.08
CA ALA A 340 2.83 -23.62 -18.93
C ALA A 340 2.85 -22.84 -17.60
N HIS A 341 1.68 -22.58 -17.01
CA HIS A 341 1.50 -21.80 -15.79
C HIS A 341 0.62 -22.61 -14.82
N THR A 342 1.20 -23.71 -14.29
CA THR A 342 0.48 -24.64 -13.40
C THR A 342 0.10 -23.96 -12.08
N ASP A 343 -1.03 -24.38 -11.52
CA ASP A 343 -1.45 -23.94 -10.19
C ASP A 343 -0.41 -24.32 -9.14
N HIS A 344 -0.17 -23.43 -8.21
CA HIS A 344 0.72 -23.65 -7.06
C HIS A 344 0.04 -24.41 -5.93
N VAL A 345 -1.27 -24.65 -6.03
CA VAL A 345 -2.04 -25.57 -5.18
C VAL A 345 -2.47 -26.77 -6.03
N THR A 346 -2.07 -27.96 -5.62
CA THR A 346 -2.30 -29.21 -6.34
C THR A 346 -2.73 -30.30 -5.34
N ILE A 347 -2.95 -31.51 -5.80
CA ILE A 347 -3.23 -32.67 -4.94
C ILE A 347 -2.18 -32.92 -3.83
N GLN A 348 -0.96 -32.37 -3.98
CA GLN A 348 0.11 -32.51 -2.98
C GLN A 348 -0.06 -31.55 -1.81
N ASN A 349 -0.86 -30.52 -1.95
CA ASN A 349 -1.05 -29.44 -0.96
C ASN A 349 -2.46 -28.85 -1.03
N ASP A 350 -3.44 -29.66 -1.33
CA ASP A 350 -4.85 -29.34 -1.55
C ASP A 350 -5.55 -28.70 -0.34
N LYS A 351 -4.95 -28.83 0.86
CA LYS A 351 -5.45 -28.22 2.10
C LYS A 351 -5.05 -26.76 2.27
N ARG A 352 -4.39 -26.13 1.28
CA ARG A 352 -3.85 -24.79 1.37
C ARG A 352 -4.67 -23.78 0.60
N ASN A 353 -4.95 -22.67 1.26
CA ASN A 353 -5.45 -21.44 0.65
C ASN A 353 -4.26 -20.49 0.53
N VAL A 354 -3.91 -20.02 -0.69
CA VAL A 354 -2.67 -19.29 -0.90
C VAL A 354 -2.87 -18.10 -1.82
N LEU A 355 -2.50 -16.92 -1.33
CA LEU A 355 -2.21 -15.76 -2.16
C LEU A 355 -0.69 -15.64 -2.26
N ARG A 356 -0.16 -15.70 -3.48
CA ARG A 356 1.28 -15.65 -3.74
C ARG A 356 1.58 -14.74 -4.92
N THR A 357 2.53 -13.82 -4.75
CA THR A 357 3.00 -12.95 -5.82
C THR A 357 4.19 -13.55 -6.57
N PRO A 358 4.54 -13.05 -7.77
CA PRO A 358 5.73 -13.49 -8.50
C PRO A 358 7.03 -13.36 -7.69
N ALA A 359 7.14 -12.34 -6.84
CA ALA A 359 8.28 -12.15 -5.93
C ALA A 359 8.22 -13.05 -4.67
N ASN A 360 7.32 -14.04 -4.63
CA ASN A 360 7.13 -14.96 -3.52
C ASN A 360 6.66 -14.32 -2.20
N ASN A 361 6.11 -13.10 -2.24
CA ASN A 361 5.33 -12.60 -1.11
C ASN A 361 4.05 -13.44 -1.00
N LYS A 362 3.71 -13.90 0.20
CA LYS A 362 2.58 -14.81 0.35
C LYS A 362 1.79 -14.66 1.64
N ILE A 363 0.50 -14.92 1.53
CA ILE A 363 -0.39 -15.26 2.64
C ILE A 363 -0.84 -16.69 2.40
N ARG A 364 -0.59 -17.59 3.35
CA ARG A 364 -0.97 -18.98 3.26
C ARG A 364 -1.73 -19.39 4.51
N LEU A 365 -2.88 -20.02 4.32
CA LEU A 365 -3.65 -20.68 5.35
C LEU A 365 -3.63 -22.18 5.02
N ASP A 366 -3.16 -23.00 5.95
CA ASP A 366 -3.05 -24.45 5.81
C ASP A 366 -4.06 -25.08 6.76
N ASP A 367 -5.05 -25.77 6.21
CA ASP A 367 -6.19 -26.35 6.93
C ASP A 367 -5.96 -27.85 7.23
N GLU A 368 -4.72 -28.32 7.23
CA GLU A 368 -4.42 -29.69 7.61
C GLU A 368 -4.83 -29.93 9.06
N ARG A 369 -5.78 -30.83 9.27
CA ARG A 369 -6.40 -31.08 10.56
C ARG A 369 -5.38 -31.42 11.65
N GLY A 370 -5.38 -30.66 12.75
CA GLY A 370 -4.44 -30.77 13.85
C GLY A 370 -3.05 -30.21 13.53
N LYS A 371 -2.89 -29.53 12.38
CA LYS A 371 -1.65 -28.86 11.95
C LYS A 371 -1.95 -27.54 11.25
N GLU A 372 -3.03 -26.92 11.63
CA GLU A 372 -3.49 -25.66 11.05
C GLU A 372 -2.42 -24.57 11.21
N HIS A 373 -2.21 -23.82 10.13
CA HIS A 373 -1.11 -22.87 10.10
C HIS A 373 -1.42 -21.66 9.20
N ILE A 374 -1.21 -20.47 9.72
CA ILE A 374 -1.23 -19.23 8.93
C ILE A 374 0.19 -18.69 8.80
N LYS A 375 0.58 -18.32 7.56
CA LYS A 375 1.87 -17.73 7.28
C LYS A 375 1.73 -16.49 6.39
N VAL A 376 2.29 -15.37 6.85
CA VAL A 376 2.53 -14.16 6.05
C VAL A 376 4.04 -13.99 5.90
N SER A 377 4.55 -13.90 4.67
CA SER A 377 6.00 -13.85 4.48
C SER A 377 6.44 -13.15 3.19
N THR A 378 7.66 -12.59 3.24
CA THR A 378 8.45 -12.14 2.09
C THR A 378 9.83 -12.78 2.11
N GLU A 379 10.46 -12.95 0.94
CA GLU A 379 11.84 -13.47 0.83
C GLU A 379 12.88 -12.34 0.73
N TYR A 380 12.45 -11.07 0.80
CA TYR A 380 13.36 -9.93 0.74
C TYR A 380 14.35 -9.93 1.92
N GLY A 381 15.65 -9.75 1.62
CA GLY A 381 16.70 -9.64 2.64
C GLY A 381 16.87 -10.86 3.52
N GLY A 382 16.75 -12.07 2.96
CA GLY A 382 16.72 -13.32 3.69
C GLY A 382 15.28 -13.79 3.86
N LYS A 383 14.64 -13.50 4.96
CA LYS A 383 13.23 -13.81 5.15
C LYS A 383 12.59 -13.03 6.30
N SER A 384 11.45 -12.42 6.03
CA SER A 384 10.59 -11.87 7.08
C SER A 384 9.26 -12.61 7.09
N GLN A 385 8.80 -13.04 8.27
CA GLN A 385 7.60 -13.86 8.37
C GLN A 385 6.88 -13.71 9.70
N LEU A 386 5.55 -13.81 9.61
CA LEU A 386 4.65 -14.09 10.72
C LEU A 386 4.06 -15.48 10.52
N ASN A 387 4.21 -16.36 11.49
CA ASN A 387 3.60 -17.69 11.52
C ASN A 387 2.68 -17.80 12.73
N LEU A 388 1.53 -18.46 12.56
CA LEU A 388 0.56 -18.75 13.61
C LEU A 388 0.17 -20.23 13.54
N GLY A 389 0.06 -20.91 14.69
CA GLY A 389 -0.40 -22.28 14.80
C GLY A 389 0.72 -23.32 14.78
N HIS A 390 0.59 -24.37 13.98
CA HIS A 390 1.56 -25.45 13.86
C HIS A 390 2.71 -25.07 12.92
N LEU A 391 3.88 -24.77 13.48
CA LEU A 391 5.04 -24.34 12.73
C LEU A 391 5.88 -25.51 12.25
N VAL A 392 6.27 -25.49 10.97
CA VAL A 392 7.12 -26.53 10.37
C VAL A 392 8.40 -25.94 9.79
N ASP A 393 9.43 -26.79 9.67
CA ASP A 393 10.67 -26.48 8.96
C ASP A 393 10.55 -26.71 7.43
N ALA A 394 11.67 -26.63 6.73
CA ALA A 394 11.73 -26.87 5.28
C ALA A 394 11.39 -28.34 4.92
N GLY A 395 11.69 -29.30 5.81
CA GLY A 395 11.40 -30.72 5.69
C GLY A 395 9.98 -31.11 6.12
N LYS A 396 9.10 -30.14 6.42
CA LYS A 396 7.75 -30.34 6.95
C LYS A 396 7.69 -31.00 8.34
N GLN A 397 8.81 -31.03 9.06
CA GLN A 397 8.82 -31.50 10.44
C GLN A 397 8.37 -30.39 11.39
N GLN A 398 7.69 -30.74 12.46
CA GLN A 398 7.25 -29.78 13.47
C GLN A 398 8.45 -29.03 14.06
N ARG A 399 8.42 -27.72 14.03
CA ARG A 399 9.43 -26.81 14.57
C ARG A 399 8.96 -26.09 15.83
N GLY A 400 7.66 -26.01 16.05
CA GLY A 400 7.06 -25.36 17.21
C GLY A 400 5.55 -25.14 17.03
N GLU A 401 4.96 -24.55 18.05
CA GLU A 401 3.54 -24.19 18.11
C GLU A 401 3.37 -22.76 18.63
N GLY A 402 2.27 -22.11 18.29
CA GLY A 402 1.94 -20.76 18.73
C GLY A 402 2.21 -19.71 17.66
N PHE A 403 2.91 -18.63 17.97
CA PHE A 403 3.24 -17.59 16.99
C PHE A 403 4.75 -17.33 16.92
N GLU A 404 5.21 -16.95 15.73
CA GLU A 404 6.58 -16.49 15.49
C GLU A 404 6.56 -15.26 14.58
N LEU A 405 7.10 -14.15 15.06
CA LEU A 405 7.46 -12.99 14.24
C LEU A 405 8.98 -12.96 14.08
N ARG A 406 9.47 -13.14 12.86
CA ARG A 406 10.89 -13.29 12.57
C ARG A 406 11.31 -12.51 11.32
N THR A 407 12.51 -11.94 11.38
CA THR A 407 13.21 -11.34 10.24
C THR A 407 14.71 -11.59 10.37
N ASP A 408 15.41 -11.66 9.25
CA ASP A 408 16.87 -11.66 9.20
C ASP A 408 17.45 -10.23 9.12
N LEU A 409 16.56 -9.22 9.10
CA LEU A 409 16.89 -7.80 9.10
C LEU A 409 16.51 -7.13 10.43
N TRP A 410 16.27 -5.84 10.43
CA TRP A 410 15.92 -5.07 11.62
C TRP A 410 14.44 -5.24 12.00
N GLY A 411 14.18 -5.36 13.29
CA GLY A 411 12.83 -5.41 13.84
C GLY A 411 12.57 -4.25 14.79
N ALA A 412 11.35 -3.70 14.80
CA ALA A 412 10.90 -2.70 15.74
C ALA A 412 9.46 -2.98 16.19
N VAL A 413 9.23 -2.94 17.52
CA VAL A 413 7.89 -2.97 18.10
C VAL A 413 7.64 -1.64 18.79
N ARG A 414 6.67 -0.85 18.31
CA ARG A 414 6.37 0.49 18.82
C ARG A 414 4.88 0.66 19.04
N ALA A 415 4.52 1.23 20.19
CA ALA A 415 3.15 1.63 20.48
C ALA A 415 3.13 2.94 21.26
N LYS A 416 2.39 3.95 20.77
CA LYS A 416 2.33 5.30 21.35
C LYS A 416 1.79 5.29 22.80
N LYS A 417 0.86 4.39 23.10
CA LYS A 417 0.17 4.34 24.41
C LYS A 417 0.80 3.38 25.41
N GLY A 418 1.79 2.58 24.99
CA GLY A 418 2.46 1.58 25.84
C GLY A 418 2.44 0.18 25.24
N ILE A 419 3.28 -0.70 25.80
CA ILE A 419 3.43 -2.09 25.37
C ILE A 419 3.27 -2.98 26.60
N PHE A 420 2.41 -3.98 26.51
CA PHE A 420 2.28 -5.05 27.51
C PHE A 420 2.70 -6.37 26.87
N ILE A 421 3.69 -7.02 27.46
CA ILE A 421 4.18 -8.35 27.07
C ILE A 421 4.03 -9.25 28.28
N SER A 422 3.20 -10.28 28.17
CA SER A 422 2.90 -11.18 29.28
C SER A 422 2.99 -12.64 28.84
N ALA A 423 3.38 -13.49 29.78
CA ALA A 423 3.27 -14.94 29.70
C ALA A 423 2.12 -15.48 30.57
N ASP A 424 1.26 -14.61 31.09
CA ASP A 424 0.04 -15.01 31.79
C ASP A 424 -0.97 -15.61 30.80
N ALA A 425 -1.57 -16.73 31.15
CA ALA A 425 -2.51 -17.44 30.29
C ALA A 425 -3.85 -16.66 30.15
N GLN A 426 -4.35 -16.61 28.92
CA GLN A 426 -5.73 -16.22 28.60
C GLN A 426 -6.39 -17.33 27.80
N ASP A 427 -7.12 -18.20 28.46
CA ASP A 427 -7.73 -19.35 27.82
C ASP A 427 -8.67 -18.95 26.69
N LYS A 428 -8.53 -19.63 25.52
CA LYS A 428 -9.29 -19.38 24.29
C LYS A 428 -9.18 -17.94 23.77
N ALA A 429 -8.11 -17.20 24.15
CA ALA A 429 -7.90 -15.79 23.80
C ALA A 429 -9.09 -14.90 24.20
N GLN A 430 -9.79 -15.24 25.29
CA GLN A 430 -10.89 -14.46 25.84
C GLN A 430 -10.39 -13.53 26.95
N GLY A 431 -11.04 -12.41 27.11
CA GLY A 431 -10.66 -11.39 28.10
C GLY A 431 -10.26 -10.06 27.44
N GLN A 432 -9.88 -9.12 28.27
CA GLN A 432 -9.44 -7.81 27.77
C GLN A 432 -7.99 -7.91 27.24
N VAL A 433 -7.72 -7.23 26.13
CA VAL A 433 -6.37 -7.19 25.51
C VAL A 433 -5.28 -6.76 26.51
N ARG A 434 -5.62 -5.93 27.48
CA ARG A 434 -4.73 -5.45 28.53
C ARG A 434 -5.17 -5.95 29.91
N GLU A 435 -5.38 -7.25 30.05
CA GLU A 435 -5.61 -7.87 31.36
C GLU A 435 -4.29 -7.89 32.14
N MET A 436 -4.15 -6.96 33.06
CA MET A 436 -2.89 -6.71 33.80
C MET A 436 -2.97 -7.11 35.27
N ALA A 437 -4.12 -7.62 35.76
CA ALA A 437 -4.31 -7.94 37.16
C ALA A 437 -3.20 -8.86 37.76
N PRO A 438 -2.74 -9.93 37.09
CA PRO A 438 -1.64 -10.75 37.61
C PRO A 438 -0.33 -9.97 37.77
N ALA A 439 0.05 -9.18 36.79
CA ALA A 439 1.24 -8.34 36.80
C ALA A 439 1.17 -7.28 37.91
N MET A 440 0.03 -6.62 38.06
CA MET A 440 -0.19 -5.61 39.10
C MET A 440 -0.12 -6.21 40.49
N ALA A 441 -0.63 -7.42 40.72
CA ALA A 441 -0.54 -8.10 42.00
C ALA A 441 0.92 -8.36 42.44
N ILE A 442 1.82 -8.72 41.52
CA ILE A 442 3.25 -8.88 41.78
C ILE A 442 3.86 -7.52 42.20
N LEU A 443 3.55 -6.45 41.44
CA LEU A 443 4.09 -5.11 41.71
C LEU A 443 3.56 -4.51 43.01
N ASP A 444 2.29 -4.69 43.32
CA ASP A 444 1.69 -4.26 44.61
C ASP A 444 2.25 -5.02 45.80
N GLY A 445 2.52 -6.32 45.63
CA GLY A 445 3.21 -7.13 46.63
C GLY A 445 4.64 -6.62 46.90
N ALA A 446 5.39 -6.32 45.84
CA ALA A 446 6.77 -5.77 45.95
C ALA A 446 6.76 -4.39 46.63
N GLN A 447 5.78 -3.52 46.30
CA GLN A 447 5.60 -2.23 46.96
C GLN A 447 5.30 -2.36 48.45
N SER A 448 4.42 -3.29 48.82
CA SER A 448 4.10 -3.56 50.23
C SER A 448 5.29 -4.02 51.03
N GLN A 449 6.13 -4.88 50.46
CA GLN A 449 7.40 -5.33 51.10
C GLN A 449 8.36 -4.16 51.27
N MET A 450 8.56 -3.35 50.23
CA MET A 450 9.44 -2.17 50.31
C MET A 450 8.98 -1.18 51.36
N LYS A 451 7.66 -0.95 51.45
CA LYS A 451 7.07 -0.08 52.51
C LYS A 451 7.40 -0.60 53.92
N SER A 452 7.25 -1.90 54.14
CA SER A 452 7.58 -2.50 55.48
C SER A 452 9.07 -2.32 55.79
N LEU A 453 9.98 -2.62 54.85
CA LEU A 453 11.42 -2.45 55.06
C LEU A 453 11.81 -0.98 55.28
N SER A 454 11.21 -0.05 54.54
CA SER A 454 11.48 1.38 54.69
C SER A 454 11.02 1.92 56.08
N THR A 455 9.87 1.47 56.56
CA THR A 455 9.36 1.83 57.91
C THR A 455 10.32 1.32 59.02
N ASP A 456 10.82 0.08 58.88
CA ASP A 456 11.76 -0.48 59.87
C ASP A 456 13.12 0.25 59.80
N ALA A 457 13.57 0.62 58.58
CA ALA A 457 14.80 1.42 58.43
C ALA A 457 14.68 2.79 59.16
N GLN A 458 13.58 3.51 58.96
CA GLN A 458 13.31 4.76 59.68
C GLN A 458 13.31 4.57 61.20
N THR A 459 12.70 3.50 61.70
CA THR A 459 12.65 3.22 63.14
C THR A 459 14.09 2.93 63.69
N ALA A 460 14.98 2.44 62.82
CA ALA A 460 16.37 2.21 63.15
C ALA A 460 17.30 3.40 62.85
N ASN A 461 16.76 4.57 62.58
CA ASN A 461 17.48 5.79 62.15
C ASN A 461 18.33 5.61 60.87
N ALA A 462 17.94 4.71 59.98
CA ALA A 462 18.51 4.57 58.64
C ALA A 462 17.61 5.30 57.60
N ASP A 463 18.18 5.79 56.50
CA ASP A 463 17.45 6.47 55.46
C ASP A 463 16.43 5.55 54.77
N PRO A 464 15.17 5.97 54.61
CA PRO A 464 14.15 5.17 53.97
C PRO A 464 14.26 5.17 52.46
N ALA A 465 13.65 4.18 51.78
CA ALA A 465 13.48 4.20 50.35
C ALA A 465 12.45 5.28 49.87
N ASP A 466 12.61 5.84 48.68
CA ASP A 466 11.64 6.75 48.09
C ASP A 466 10.40 5.98 47.57
N LEU A 467 9.42 5.84 48.48
CA LEU A 467 8.15 5.16 48.22
C LEU A 467 7.20 6.01 47.33
N SER A 468 7.31 7.32 47.40
CA SER A 468 6.40 8.22 46.67
C SER A 468 6.55 8.08 45.17
N SER A 469 7.78 8.03 44.70
CA SER A 469 8.11 7.78 43.29
C SER A 469 7.68 6.39 42.82
N GLN A 470 7.84 5.35 43.65
CA GLN A 470 7.40 4.00 43.33
C GLN A 470 5.86 3.93 43.19
N ILE A 471 5.13 4.51 44.12
CA ILE A 471 3.67 4.59 44.10
C ILE A 471 3.20 5.32 42.82
N ALA A 472 3.81 6.48 42.53
CA ALA A 472 3.47 7.25 41.35
C ALA A 472 3.71 6.46 40.05
N LEU A 473 4.84 5.75 39.93
CA LEU A 473 5.12 4.89 38.76
C LEU A 473 4.03 3.82 38.60
N LEU A 474 3.68 3.10 39.64
CA LEU A 474 2.72 2.00 39.58
C LEU A 474 1.29 2.48 39.32
N GLN A 475 0.82 3.49 40.05
CA GLN A 475 -0.56 3.94 39.97
C GLN A 475 -0.85 4.88 38.79
N GLN A 476 0.12 5.71 38.40
CA GLN A 476 -0.09 6.75 37.39
C GLN A 476 0.40 6.34 35.98
N SER A 477 1.31 5.40 35.88
CA SER A 477 1.90 5.05 34.57
C SER A 477 1.65 3.60 34.16
N VAL A 478 1.87 2.66 35.05
CA VAL A 478 1.83 1.22 34.73
C VAL A 478 0.42 0.67 34.82
N LYS A 479 -0.36 1.06 35.84
CA LYS A 479 -1.75 0.62 35.99
C LYS A 479 -2.56 0.98 34.76
N ASP A 480 -3.14 -0.02 34.10
CA ASP A 480 -3.93 0.09 32.87
C ASP A 480 -3.21 0.78 31.69
N LEU A 481 -1.87 0.90 31.78
CA LEU A 481 -1.04 1.65 30.80
C LEU A 481 -1.63 3.04 30.50
N THR A 482 -1.90 3.79 31.55
CA THR A 482 -2.47 5.16 31.43
C THR A 482 -1.49 6.13 30.81
N GLN A 483 -0.19 5.83 30.90
CA GLN A 483 0.89 6.55 30.21
C GLN A 483 1.72 5.60 29.33
N ALA A 484 2.59 6.15 28.48
CA ALA A 484 3.45 5.37 27.61
C ALA A 484 4.53 4.63 28.41
N ALA A 485 4.23 3.40 28.83
CA ALA A 485 5.11 2.51 29.59
C ALA A 485 5.26 1.16 28.89
N ILE A 486 6.34 0.44 29.21
CA ILE A 486 6.51 -0.96 28.80
C ILE A 486 6.42 -1.80 30.09
N LEU A 487 5.49 -2.76 30.12
CA LEU A 487 5.35 -3.73 31.18
C LEU A 487 5.70 -5.13 30.64
N LEU A 488 6.65 -5.78 31.31
CA LEU A 488 7.04 -7.18 31.09
C LEU A 488 6.62 -7.98 32.31
N SER A 489 5.82 -9.02 32.12
CA SER A 489 5.32 -9.86 33.22
C SER A 489 5.34 -11.34 32.83
N ALA A 490 5.68 -12.20 33.79
CA ALA A 490 5.57 -13.63 33.63
C ALA A 490 5.37 -14.31 35.01
N PRO A 491 4.50 -15.34 35.14
CA PRO A 491 4.21 -16.00 36.42
C PRO A 491 5.37 -16.86 36.93
N LYS A 492 6.31 -17.27 36.08
CA LYS A 492 7.45 -18.14 36.46
C LYS A 492 8.80 -17.45 36.41
N GLY A 493 8.99 -16.44 35.58
CA GLY A 493 10.26 -15.70 35.51
C GLY A 493 10.48 -14.95 34.21
N VAL A 494 11.31 -13.92 34.32
CA VAL A 494 11.81 -13.13 33.18
C VAL A 494 13.35 -13.22 33.24
N ALA A 495 13.98 -13.63 32.14
CA ALA A 495 15.42 -13.64 32.00
C ALA A 495 15.87 -12.62 30.96
N ILE A 496 16.86 -11.81 31.27
CA ILE A 496 17.48 -10.84 30.36
C ILE A 496 18.97 -11.20 30.26
N ALA A 497 19.43 -11.51 29.05
CA ALA A 497 20.82 -11.88 28.79
C ALA A 497 21.34 -11.11 27.57
N SER A 498 22.61 -10.72 27.63
CA SER A 498 23.35 -10.09 26.53
C SER A 498 24.69 -10.80 26.34
N GLY A 499 25.14 -10.95 25.09
CA GLY A 499 26.46 -11.52 24.78
C GLY A 499 27.62 -10.58 25.11
N GLU A 500 27.35 -9.28 25.22
CA GLU A 500 28.38 -8.25 25.49
C GLU A 500 28.00 -7.36 26.66
N HIS A 501 27.13 -6.41 26.49
CA HIS A 501 26.81 -5.41 27.51
C HIS A 501 25.31 -5.35 27.78
N LEU A 502 24.96 -5.19 29.07
CA LEU A 502 23.60 -4.85 29.51
C LEU A 502 23.67 -3.52 30.27
N GLN A 503 22.98 -2.51 29.73
CA GLN A 503 22.85 -1.19 30.35
C GLN A 503 21.43 -0.97 30.84
N LEU A 504 21.28 -0.61 32.13
CA LEU A 504 20.02 -0.16 32.72
C LEU A 504 20.19 1.30 33.13
N ALA A 505 19.39 2.22 32.52
CA ALA A 505 19.45 3.64 32.81
C ALA A 505 18.04 4.18 33.01
N ALA A 506 17.87 5.06 33.98
CA ALA A 506 16.63 5.78 34.24
C ALA A 506 16.97 7.25 34.51
N SER A 507 16.24 8.17 33.90
CA SER A 507 16.42 9.62 34.12
C SER A 507 15.94 10.08 35.52
N LYS A 508 15.18 9.26 36.22
CA LYS A 508 14.71 9.51 37.59
C LYS A 508 15.16 8.40 38.53
N ASN A 509 14.42 7.32 38.66
CA ASN A 509 14.67 6.31 39.66
C ASN A 509 14.82 4.91 39.04
N LEU A 510 15.77 4.11 39.51
CA LEU A 510 15.87 2.68 39.30
C LEU A 510 15.40 1.99 40.59
N ILE A 511 14.31 1.19 40.49
CA ILE A 511 13.70 0.51 41.63
C ILE A 511 13.82 -1.01 41.39
N ALA A 512 14.48 -1.71 42.29
CA ALA A 512 14.64 -3.17 42.25
C ALA A 512 14.15 -3.79 43.55
N ASN A 513 13.19 -4.70 43.47
CA ASN A 513 12.63 -5.43 44.61
C ASN A 513 12.73 -6.93 44.39
N ALA A 514 13.16 -7.67 45.38
CA ALA A 514 13.17 -9.13 45.39
C ALA A 514 12.42 -9.66 46.62
N GLY A 515 11.50 -10.60 46.42
CA GLY A 515 10.70 -11.19 47.50
C GLY A 515 11.56 -12.14 48.42
N ASN A 516 12.64 -12.69 47.87
CA ASN A 516 13.54 -13.58 48.60
C ASN A 516 14.98 -13.08 48.56
N HIS A 517 15.72 -13.38 47.54
CA HIS A 517 17.18 -13.11 47.43
C HIS A 517 17.45 -12.15 46.25
N ALA A 518 18.48 -11.34 46.43
CA ALA A 518 19.08 -10.57 45.33
C ALA A 518 20.60 -10.87 45.35
N ASP A 519 21.08 -11.53 44.30
CA ASP A 519 22.47 -11.94 44.16
C ASP A 519 23.15 -11.14 43.06
N ILE A 520 24.28 -10.51 43.36
CA ILE A 520 25.09 -9.76 42.39
C ILE A 520 26.47 -10.36 42.32
N GLY A 521 26.81 -11.04 41.23
CA GLY A 521 28.12 -11.62 40.98
C GLY A 521 28.90 -10.82 39.93
N VAL A 522 30.14 -10.42 40.25
CA VAL A 522 31.00 -9.66 39.34
C VAL A 522 32.40 -10.27 39.34
N VAL A 523 32.91 -10.66 38.17
CA VAL A 523 34.24 -11.34 38.07
C VAL A 523 35.42 -10.39 38.29
N LYS A 524 35.27 -9.12 37.87
CA LYS A 524 36.39 -8.16 38.01
C LYS A 524 36.08 -7.11 39.09
N ASN A 525 35.49 -6.00 38.72
CA ASN A 525 35.32 -4.86 39.61
C ASN A 525 33.86 -4.47 39.71
N MET A 526 33.38 -4.10 40.87
CA MET A 526 32.11 -3.47 41.11
C MET A 526 32.34 -2.07 41.68
N PHE A 527 31.70 -1.06 41.10
CA PHE A 527 31.69 0.32 41.57
C PHE A 527 30.29 0.71 42.00
N ILE A 528 30.16 1.31 43.17
CA ILE A 528 28.93 1.92 43.67
C ILE A 528 29.24 3.40 43.97
N GLY A 529 28.76 4.32 43.14
CA GLY A 529 28.88 5.76 43.35
C GLY A 529 27.53 6.36 43.70
N VAL A 530 27.47 7.17 44.76
CA VAL A 530 26.24 7.79 45.26
C VAL A 530 26.51 9.27 45.51
N GLY A 531 25.67 10.16 44.96
CA GLY A 531 25.84 11.61 45.07
C GLY A 531 25.53 12.19 46.45
N GLN A 532 24.62 11.57 47.21
CA GLN A 532 24.21 12.07 48.51
C GLN A 532 24.47 11.07 49.63
N ALA A 533 23.67 10.04 49.77
CA ALA A 533 23.80 9.08 50.88
C ALA A 533 23.66 7.64 50.40
N LEU A 534 24.42 6.72 50.95
CA LEU A 534 24.26 5.30 50.85
C LEU A 534 23.79 4.75 52.19
N SER A 535 22.56 4.25 52.27
CA SER A 535 22.01 3.61 53.46
C SER A 535 21.90 2.09 53.24
N VAL A 536 22.47 1.29 54.16
CA VAL A 536 22.37 -0.14 54.13
C VAL A 536 21.74 -0.62 55.44
N PHE A 537 20.50 -1.11 55.33
CA PHE A 537 19.73 -1.58 56.48
C PHE A 537 19.49 -3.09 56.40
N VAL A 538 19.75 -3.82 57.50
CA VAL A 538 19.50 -5.26 57.61
C VAL A 538 18.66 -5.55 58.87
N ARG A 539 17.44 -6.09 58.61
CA ARG A 539 16.46 -6.32 59.69
C ARG A 539 16.88 -7.44 60.70
N LYS A 540 17.52 -8.53 60.24
CA LYS A 540 17.70 -9.71 61.08
C LYS A 540 19.12 -10.27 61.19
N ALA A 541 19.84 -10.50 60.09
CA ALA A 541 21.00 -11.40 60.05
C ALA A 541 22.38 -10.69 60.08
N GLY A 542 22.42 -9.37 60.07
CA GLY A 542 23.65 -8.59 60.11
C GLY A 542 24.35 -8.40 58.77
N ILE A 543 25.46 -7.67 58.78
CA ILE A 543 26.27 -7.31 57.60
C ILE A 543 27.63 -7.97 57.79
N LYS A 544 28.14 -8.64 56.75
CA LYS A 544 29.47 -9.26 56.70
C LYS A 544 30.26 -8.66 55.54
N LEU A 545 31.46 -8.11 55.87
CA LEU A 545 32.37 -7.54 54.86
C LEU A 545 33.71 -8.35 54.96
N PHE A 546 34.05 -9.06 53.90
CA PHE A 546 35.28 -9.87 53.84
C PHE A 546 36.08 -9.52 52.58
N ALA A 547 37.37 -9.25 52.76
CA ALA A 547 38.33 -9.24 51.68
C ALA A 547 39.32 -10.41 51.91
N ASN A 548 39.31 -11.40 51.01
CA ASN A 548 40.22 -12.54 51.11
C ASN A 548 41.71 -12.15 50.90
N LYS A 549 41.96 -11.24 49.99
CA LYS A 549 43.26 -10.62 49.73
C LYS A 549 43.08 -9.13 49.52
N GLY A 550 44.03 -8.34 50.07
CA GLY A 550 43.98 -6.88 50.01
C GLY A 550 43.26 -6.27 51.19
N ALA A 551 43.35 -4.95 51.33
CA ALA A 551 42.89 -4.23 52.52
C ALA A 551 41.38 -3.91 52.40
N ILE A 552 40.72 -3.85 53.56
CA ILE A 552 39.41 -3.15 53.69
C ILE A 552 39.75 -1.75 54.21
N SER A 553 39.43 -0.73 53.42
CA SER A 553 39.61 0.69 53.80
C SER A 553 38.25 1.34 54.05
N VAL A 554 38.04 1.87 55.23
CA VAL A 554 36.82 2.61 55.62
C VAL A 554 37.21 4.01 56.07
N GLN A 555 36.76 5.05 55.38
CA GLN A 555 37.18 6.43 55.65
C GLN A 555 36.00 7.38 55.67
N ALA A 556 35.89 8.22 56.70
CA ALA A 556 35.09 9.46 56.68
C ALA A 556 36.07 10.62 56.51
N GLN A 557 36.15 11.17 55.29
CA GLN A 557 37.23 12.12 54.96
C GLN A 557 37.02 13.51 55.53
N ASN A 558 35.78 13.95 55.69
CA ASN A 558 35.46 15.32 56.15
C ASN A 558 34.57 15.35 57.40
N ASP A 559 34.17 14.22 57.95
CA ASP A 559 33.26 14.16 59.05
C ASP A 559 33.53 13.00 60.01
N LEU A 560 32.65 12.76 60.99
CA LEU A 560 32.75 11.73 62.03
C LEU A 560 32.56 10.32 61.48
N MET A 561 33.36 9.39 61.97
CA MET A 561 33.14 7.95 61.82
C MET A 561 32.67 7.39 63.19
N GLU A 562 31.48 6.85 63.25
CA GLU A 562 30.94 6.18 64.42
C GLU A 562 30.92 4.68 64.28
N LEU A 563 31.40 3.94 65.27
CA LEU A 563 31.22 2.51 65.43
C LEU A 563 30.49 2.27 66.75
N LEU A 564 29.21 1.89 66.63
CA LEU A 564 28.34 1.74 67.77
C LEU A 564 27.78 0.31 67.84
N ALA A 565 27.92 -0.35 68.98
CA ALA A 565 27.31 -1.65 69.23
C ALA A 565 26.65 -1.71 70.58
N GLN A 566 25.47 -2.28 70.67
CA GLN A 566 24.77 -2.47 71.96
C GLN A 566 25.51 -3.41 72.91
N LYS A 567 26.21 -4.42 72.36
CA LYS A 567 26.96 -5.40 73.17
C LYS A 567 28.44 -5.10 73.19
N SER A 568 29.24 -5.72 72.36
CA SER A 568 30.67 -5.55 72.32
C SER A 568 31.20 -5.13 70.97
N ILE A 569 32.33 -4.42 70.95
CA ILE A 569 33.10 -4.14 69.76
C ILE A 569 34.44 -4.86 70.00
N GLU A 570 34.81 -5.82 69.13
CA GLU A 570 36.11 -6.56 69.21
C GLU A 570 36.99 -6.11 68.05
N ILE A 571 38.19 -5.69 68.32
CA ILE A 571 39.18 -5.27 67.33
C ILE A 571 40.44 -6.11 67.57
N THR A 572 40.80 -7.01 66.63
CA THR A 572 41.88 -7.94 66.78
C THR A 572 42.73 -7.93 65.51
N SER A 573 44.06 -7.86 65.68
CA SER A 573 45.03 -8.16 64.64
C SER A 573 45.71 -9.48 65.07
N THR A 574 45.83 -10.48 64.19
CA THR A 574 46.35 -11.81 64.54
C THR A 574 47.85 -11.94 64.32
N GLU A 575 48.47 -11.14 63.48
CA GLU A 575 49.88 -11.27 63.13
C GLU A 575 50.67 -9.96 63.30
N ASP A 576 49.99 -8.80 63.34
CA ASP A 576 50.69 -7.52 63.39
C ASP A 576 50.07 -6.58 64.48
N GLU A 577 50.24 -5.33 64.40
CA GLU A 577 49.86 -4.34 65.40
C GLU A 577 48.46 -3.71 65.13
N ILE A 578 47.86 -3.11 66.15
CA ILE A 578 46.70 -2.19 66.07
C ILE A 578 47.27 -0.81 66.41
N LYS A 579 47.22 0.10 65.40
CA LYS A 579 47.57 1.52 65.55
C LYS A 579 46.33 2.38 65.80
N ILE A 580 46.26 3.02 66.95
CA ILE A 580 45.22 4.04 67.24
C ILE A 580 45.88 5.38 67.34
N THR A 581 45.66 6.27 66.45
CA THR A 581 46.36 7.55 66.39
C THR A 581 45.32 8.70 66.28
N ALA A 582 45.49 9.77 67.04
CA ALA A 582 44.69 10.97 66.94
C ALA A 582 45.56 12.23 66.99
N LYS A 583 45.24 13.26 66.21
CA LYS A 583 46.03 14.51 66.24
C LYS A 583 45.92 15.24 67.57
N LYS A 584 44.77 15.18 68.23
CA LYS A 584 44.49 15.97 69.46
C LYS A 584 44.47 15.11 70.70
N LYS A 585 43.59 14.08 70.73
CA LYS A 585 43.38 13.31 72.01
C LYS A 585 42.82 11.96 71.69
N ILE A 586 43.31 10.95 72.51
CA ILE A 586 42.68 9.65 72.59
C ILE A 586 42.17 9.47 74.02
N THR A 587 40.93 9.03 74.16
CA THR A 587 40.32 8.69 75.45
C THR A 587 39.77 7.26 75.36
N LEU A 588 40.30 6.39 76.25
CA LEU A 588 39.79 5.03 76.48
C LEU A 588 39.03 5.04 77.79
N ASN A 589 37.71 4.79 77.74
CA ASN A 589 36.89 4.84 78.94
C ASN A 589 36.15 3.50 79.11
N GLY A 590 36.11 2.99 80.32
CA GLY A 590 35.46 1.75 80.66
C GLY A 590 35.04 1.70 82.10
N GLY A 591 33.75 1.58 82.43
CA GLY A 591 33.23 1.47 83.80
C GLY A 591 33.60 2.63 84.75
N GLY A 592 33.78 3.83 84.22
CA GLY A 592 34.22 4.99 84.98
C GLY A 592 35.70 5.18 85.11
N SER A 593 36.49 4.21 84.71
CA SER A 593 37.97 4.33 84.60
C SER A 593 38.36 4.72 83.17
N TYR A 594 39.37 5.57 83.05
CA TYR A 594 39.81 6.04 81.74
C TYR A 594 41.34 6.17 81.58
N ILE A 595 41.83 6.08 80.37
CA ILE A 595 43.16 6.54 79.96
C ILE A 595 43.02 7.60 78.96
N ARG A 596 43.58 8.79 79.14
CA ARG A 596 43.58 9.92 78.23
C ARG A 596 45.02 10.22 77.81
N LEU A 597 45.22 10.32 76.52
CA LEU A 597 46.50 10.70 75.91
C LEU A 597 46.27 11.98 75.14
N ASP A 598 46.99 13.04 75.49
CA ASP A 598 46.94 14.36 74.77
C ASP A 598 48.32 15.03 74.87
N ALA A 599 48.36 16.32 74.36
CA ALA A 599 49.61 17.06 74.34
C ALA A 599 50.15 17.37 75.73
N CYS A 600 49.34 17.35 76.77
CA CYS A 600 49.75 17.61 78.15
C CYS A 600 50.33 16.39 78.84
N GLY A 601 50.03 15.18 78.39
CA GLY A 601 50.52 13.95 78.95
C GLY A 601 49.62 12.75 78.87
N ILE A 602 49.96 11.70 79.61
CA ILE A 602 49.13 10.52 79.77
C ILE A 602 48.53 10.57 81.16
N GLU A 603 47.21 10.58 81.23
CA GLU A 603 46.45 10.57 82.52
C GLU A 603 45.67 9.27 82.64
N ALA A 604 45.84 8.57 83.71
CA ALA A 604 45.03 7.41 84.07
C ALA A 604 44.26 7.74 85.34
N GLY A 605 42.90 7.64 85.26
CA GLY A 605 41.99 7.94 86.34
C GLY A 605 41.04 6.76 86.62
N THR A 606 40.79 6.46 87.89
CA THR A 606 39.90 5.39 88.30
C THR A 606 39.24 5.69 89.65
N PRO A 607 37.97 5.39 89.82
CA PRO A 607 37.27 5.49 91.13
C PRO A 607 37.73 4.35 92.09
N GLY A 608 38.43 3.31 91.61
CA GLY A 608 38.94 2.14 92.40
C GLY A 608 40.45 2.10 92.42
N GLU A 609 40.99 0.92 92.58
CA GLU A 609 42.44 0.67 92.72
C GLU A 609 43.14 0.73 91.33
N TYR A 610 44.32 1.35 91.28
CA TYR A 610 45.18 1.34 90.07
C TYR A 610 46.34 0.35 90.28
N ASN A 611 46.24 -0.85 89.77
CA ASN A 611 47.22 -1.89 89.92
C ASN A 611 48.05 -2.03 88.64
N VAL A 612 49.38 -1.88 88.78
CA VAL A 612 50.35 -2.09 87.71
C VAL A 612 51.11 -3.36 87.90
N LYS A 613 50.99 -4.37 87.04
CA LYS A 613 51.74 -5.62 87.06
C LYS A 613 52.77 -5.53 85.97
N ALA A 614 54.04 -5.42 86.33
CA ALA A 614 55.17 -5.27 85.40
C ALA A 614 56.39 -6.06 85.91
N GLY A 615 57.19 -6.67 85.09
CA GLY A 615 58.48 -7.29 85.46
C GLY A 615 59.55 -6.28 85.83
N TYR A 616 59.41 -5.05 85.33
CA TYR A 616 60.24 -3.89 85.63
C TYR A 616 59.48 -2.59 85.47
N TYR A 617 59.53 -1.68 86.41
CA TYR A 617 58.96 -0.37 86.37
C TYR A 617 60.06 0.71 86.48
N GLY A 618 60.36 1.44 85.37
CA GLY A 618 61.43 2.43 85.33
C GLY A 618 60.98 3.72 84.66
N ARG A 619 61.56 4.87 85.11
CA ARG A 619 61.33 6.17 84.45
C ARG A 619 62.49 6.44 83.49
N LYS A 620 62.14 6.80 82.22
CA LYS A 620 63.11 7.16 81.19
C LYS A 620 62.98 8.63 80.87
N PRO A 621 63.97 9.27 80.25
CA PRO A 621 63.86 10.68 79.76
C PRO A 621 62.69 10.87 78.84
N LYS A 622 62.25 12.13 78.66
CA LYS A 622 61.13 12.52 77.74
C LYS A 622 61.37 12.00 76.34
N ALA A 623 60.39 11.32 75.76
CA ALA A 623 60.34 10.96 74.34
C ALA A 623 59.05 11.46 73.68
N LYS A 624 59.11 11.75 72.38
CA LYS A 624 57.99 12.17 71.59
C LYS A 624 57.95 11.36 70.32
N LEU A 625 56.83 10.76 70.04
CA LEU A 625 56.49 10.18 68.72
C LEU A 625 55.54 11.06 68.04
N THR A 626 55.90 11.59 66.84
CA THR A 626 55.00 12.40 66.04
C THR A 626 54.11 11.50 65.19
N PRO A 627 52.78 11.57 65.32
CA PRO A 627 51.91 10.73 64.52
C PRO A 627 52.02 11.11 63.04
N GLU A 628 52.23 10.12 62.18
CA GLU A 628 52.05 10.29 60.71
C GLU A 628 50.55 10.22 60.40
N LEU A 629 50.00 11.30 59.88
CA LEU A 629 48.61 11.41 59.50
C LEU A 629 48.54 11.53 57.99
N MET A 630 47.75 10.68 57.35
CA MET A 630 47.42 10.83 55.90
C MET A 630 46.61 12.09 55.67
N ALA A 631 46.93 12.81 54.58
CA ALA A 631 46.10 13.86 54.06
C ALA A 631 45.03 13.27 53.14
N PHE A 632 43.82 13.68 53.31
CA PHE A 632 42.74 13.28 52.40
C PHE A 632 42.70 14.20 51.18
N PRO A 633 42.42 13.68 49.98
CA PRO A 633 42.24 14.51 48.81
C PRO A 633 40.97 15.40 48.97
N VAL A 634 41.05 16.62 48.51
CA VAL A 634 39.90 17.50 48.49
C VAL A 634 39.16 17.26 47.17
N ILE A 635 37.91 16.80 47.26
CA ILE A 635 37.02 16.67 46.14
C ILE A 635 36.17 17.96 46.10
N GLU A 636 36.33 18.78 45.05
CA GLU A 636 35.41 19.89 44.81
C GLU A 636 34.08 19.28 44.31
N SER A 637 33.08 19.34 45.15
CA SER A 637 31.75 18.81 44.86
C SER A 637 30.80 19.95 44.41
N GLY A 638 30.46 20.03 43.12
CA GLY A 638 29.28 20.76 42.67
C GLY A 638 28.10 19.78 42.59
N GLU A 639 26.89 20.26 42.86
CA GLU A 639 25.65 19.43 42.76
C GLU A 639 25.35 18.99 41.32
N PHE A 640 25.85 19.72 40.33
CA PHE A 640 25.65 19.46 38.91
C PHE A 640 27.01 19.32 38.21
N ASN A 641 27.11 18.30 37.34
CA ASN A 641 28.33 18.10 36.55
C ASN A 641 28.01 17.82 35.11
N ALA A 642 28.87 18.26 34.20
CA ALA A 642 28.79 18.03 32.77
C ALA A 642 30.20 17.85 32.18
N LYS A 643 30.32 16.89 31.28
CA LYS A 643 31.52 16.63 30.48
C LYS A 643 31.10 16.47 29.03
N PHE A 644 31.77 17.15 28.13
CA PHE A 644 31.39 17.18 26.71
C PHE A 644 32.40 16.37 25.89
N LEU A 645 31.91 15.64 24.93
CA LEU A 645 32.68 14.89 23.93
C LEU A 645 32.57 15.59 22.59
N PHE A 646 33.69 15.87 21.95
CA PHE A 646 33.75 16.44 20.61
C PHE A 646 34.36 15.42 19.65
N THR A 647 33.60 15.11 18.59
CA THR A 647 34.01 14.25 17.47
C THR A 647 33.70 14.95 16.15
N ASP A 648 34.47 14.64 15.11
CA ASP A 648 34.11 15.01 13.74
C ASP A 648 32.95 14.19 13.19
N ASP A 649 32.56 14.47 11.95
CA ASP A 649 31.44 13.79 11.25
C ASP A 649 31.70 12.30 11.01
N ASP A 650 32.95 11.86 11.08
CA ASP A 650 33.37 10.46 10.95
C ASP A 650 33.50 9.77 12.32
N GLY A 651 33.21 10.47 13.42
CA GLY A 651 33.28 9.97 14.79
C GLY A 651 34.67 9.95 15.41
N LEU A 652 35.68 10.57 14.80
CA LEU A 652 37.01 10.69 15.35
C LEU A 652 37.07 11.83 16.39
N PRO A 653 37.71 11.60 17.57
CA PRO A 653 37.74 12.59 18.64
C PRO A 653 38.62 13.79 18.30
N TYR A 654 38.16 14.99 18.63
CA TYR A 654 38.99 16.20 18.65
C TYR A 654 39.93 16.18 19.85
N ALA A 655 40.98 15.38 19.76
CA ALA A 655 41.99 15.23 20.81
C ALA A 655 42.87 16.47 20.93
N ASN A 656 43.26 16.82 22.15
CA ASN A 656 44.18 17.92 22.48
C ASN A 656 43.80 19.27 21.81
N THR A 657 42.48 19.50 21.65
CA THR A 657 41.93 20.70 20.99
C THR A 657 41.46 21.69 22.05
N LYS A 658 41.86 22.97 21.87
CA LYS A 658 41.42 24.05 22.78
C LYS A 658 39.93 24.30 22.66
N TYR A 659 39.27 24.51 23.77
CA TYR A 659 37.88 24.91 23.85
C TYR A 659 37.67 26.05 24.85
N ILE A 660 36.54 26.73 24.72
CA ILE A 660 36.02 27.67 25.70
C ILE A 660 34.62 27.23 26.12
N ALA A 661 34.39 27.12 27.41
CA ALA A 661 33.10 26.85 28.03
C ALA A 661 32.53 28.17 28.57
N CYS A 662 31.32 28.53 28.13
CA CYS A 662 30.60 29.70 28.57
C CYS A 662 29.42 29.26 29.43
N PHE A 663 29.36 29.72 30.66
CA PHE A 663 28.32 29.41 31.62
C PHE A 663 27.19 30.45 31.55
N SER A 664 25.98 30.05 31.94
CA SER A 664 24.82 30.94 31.92
C SER A 664 24.92 32.13 32.91
N ASP A 665 25.81 32.07 33.87
CA ASP A 665 26.12 33.17 34.79
C ASP A 665 27.13 34.20 34.21
N GLY A 666 27.56 34.00 32.96
CA GLY A 666 28.53 34.86 32.26
C GLY A 666 29.96 34.50 32.49
N THR A 667 30.29 33.50 33.32
CA THR A 667 31.66 33.03 33.49
C THR A 667 32.15 32.24 32.29
N GLN A 668 33.45 32.28 32.02
CA GLN A 668 34.07 31.54 30.93
C GLN A 668 35.27 30.75 31.44
N LYS A 669 35.45 29.53 30.92
CA LYS A 669 36.58 28.69 31.26
C LYS A 669 37.20 28.11 30.00
N GLU A 670 38.49 28.31 29.82
CA GLU A 670 39.26 27.72 28.73
C GLU A 670 39.85 26.38 29.16
N GLY A 671 39.94 25.45 28.23
CA GLY A 671 40.55 24.15 28.47
C GLY A 671 41.05 23.51 27.18
N ILE A 672 41.54 22.29 27.30
CA ILE A 672 41.99 21.45 26.19
C ILE A 672 41.34 20.08 26.35
N THR A 673 40.78 19.54 25.28
CA THR A 673 40.19 18.17 25.27
C THR A 673 41.28 17.13 25.51
N ASP A 674 40.92 16.04 26.14
CA ASP A 674 41.82 14.90 26.35
C ASP A 674 42.05 14.08 25.06
N GLU A 675 42.81 13.01 25.10
CA GLU A 675 43.12 12.16 23.96
C GLU A 675 41.90 11.47 23.36
N ASN A 676 40.79 11.42 24.07
CA ASN A 676 39.53 10.86 23.64
C ASN A 676 38.49 11.93 23.22
N GLY A 677 38.90 13.23 23.14
CA GLY A 677 38.03 14.32 22.73
C GLY A 677 37.14 14.87 23.84
N TYR A 678 37.31 14.49 25.10
CA TYR A 678 36.50 14.97 26.22
C TYR A 678 37.04 16.27 26.80
N THR A 679 36.16 17.17 27.23
CA THR A 679 36.51 18.27 28.10
C THR A 679 36.87 17.82 29.53
N GLU A 680 37.36 18.70 30.37
CA GLU A 680 37.31 18.47 31.81
C GLU A 680 35.84 18.36 32.31
N ASN A 681 35.67 17.89 33.54
CA ASN A 681 34.36 17.88 34.17
C ASN A 681 34.02 19.25 34.74
N PHE A 682 32.95 19.86 34.31
CA PHE A 682 32.45 21.12 34.85
C PHE A 682 31.51 20.85 36.02
N ASN A 683 31.85 21.29 37.21
CA ASN A 683 31.01 21.16 38.38
C ASN A 683 30.41 22.51 38.75
N THR A 684 29.10 22.56 39.02
CA THR A 684 28.39 23.79 39.41
C THR A 684 27.49 23.54 40.60
N ASP A 685 27.30 24.50 41.46
CA ASP A 685 26.43 24.41 42.64
C ASP A 685 24.94 24.62 42.33
N SER A 686 24.63 25.04 41.12
CA SER A 686 23.25 25.22 40.63
C SER A 686 23.13 24.78 39.20
N LYS A 687 21.91 24.44 38.76
CA LYS A 687 21.61 24.05 37.36
C LYS A 687 21.95 25.22 36.43
N GLN A 688 22.94 25.05 35.59
CA GLN A 688 23.40 26.05 34.61
C GLN A 688 23.41 25.43 33.20
N THR A 689 23.27 26.29 32.20
CA THR A 689 23.53 25.91 30.81
C THR A 689 24.99 26.23 30.51
N ILE A 690 25.69 25.28 29.94
CA ILE A 690 27.11 25.43 29.54
C ILE A 690 27.18 25.29 28.02
N ASP A 691 27.61 26.33 27.32
CA ASP A 691 27.87 26.31 25.88
C ASP A 691 29.38 26.14 25.68
N VAL A 692 29.79 25.03 25.08
CA VAL A 692 31.21 24.70 24.91
C VAL A 692 31.55 24.74 23.42
N ARG A 693 32.55 25.53 23.06
CA ARG A 693 32.98 25.73 21.67
C ARG A 693 34.46 25.39 21.51
N LEU A 694 34.78 24.64 20.45
CA LEU A 694 36.17 24.38 20.09
C LEU A 694 36.79 25.63 19.48
N LEU A 695 38.01 25.97 19.92
CA LEU A 695 38.79 27.05 19.38
C LEU A 695 39.78 26.50 18.33
N ASN A 696 39.44 26.69 17.05
CA ASN A 696 40.31 26.28 15.97
C ASN A 696 41.27 27.41 15.60
N GLN A 697 42.57 27.13 15.43
CA GLN A 697 43.63 28.14 15.18
C GLN A 697 43.56 28.78 13.77
N ASN A 698 42.59 28.41 12.91
CA ASN A 698 42.51 28.85 11.53
C ASN A 698 41.08 29.07 10.99
N ILE A 699 40.22 29.85 11.65
CA ILE A 699 39.05 30.39 10.97
C ILE A 699 38.71 31.77 11.55
N ASP A 700 38.73 32.78 10.70
CA ASP A 700 38.15 34.09 10.94
C ASP A 700 36.66 33.95 11.26
N MET A 701 36.20 34.73 12.24
CA MET A 701 34.82 34.78 12.67
C MET A 701 33.85 34.99 11.50
N ILE A 702 33.02 34.03 11.20
CA ILE A 702 31.77 34.28 10.50
C ILE A 702 30.66 34.32 11.57
N LEU A 703 30.29 35.54 11.92
CA LEU A 703 29.04 35.84 12.62
C LEU A 703 27.87 35.51 11.70
N GLY A 704 27.21 34.43 11.94
CA GLY A 704 25.93 34.07 11.36
C GLY A 704 24.86 34.04 12.45
N GLY A 705 24.02 35.09 12.42
CA GLY A 705 23.01 35.35 13.43
C GLY A 705 21.90 34.30 13.46
N VAL A 706 21.37 34.23 14.61
CA VAL A 706 20.10 33.68 15.12
C VAL A 706 18.92 33.96 14.21
N HIS A 707 17.98 33.00 14.08
CA HIS A 707 16.57 33.24 14.35
C HIS A 707 15.81 31.92 14.54
N GLU A 708 15.11 31.89 15.64
CA GLU A 708 13.92 31.32 16.25
C GLU A 708 13.90 29.82 16.62
#